data_c59c387d14ba668c9e1006e9fe52c4c4
#
_entry.id   c59c387d14ba668c9e1006e9fe52c4c4
#
_cell.length_a   1.000
_cell.length_b   1.000
_cell.length_c   1.000
_cell.angle_alpha   90.00
_cell.angle_beta   90.00
_cell.angle_gamma   90.00
#
_symmetry.space_group_name_H-M   'P 1'
#
loop_
_entity.id
_entity.type
_entity.pdbx_description
1 polymer ?
#
loop_
_entity_poly.entity_id
_entity_poly.type
_entity_poly.pdbx_seq_one_letter_code
_entity_poly.pdbx_strand_id
1 'polypeptide(L)'
;MDLASALAERLPGLRVSSAAPDLSAAARDLWPRALVDIQSGELPSNRPGAVVWPERTEQIVQIIELSRRQGFHVVPFGAGSGVCGGILPDERTVVVDSKCLLDFRIDEQAPVVHAGAGILGIDLEARLAKSGFTAGHFPSSIVCSTVGGWVAARGAGQCSSRFGKIEDMVAGLDCVLGTGDAVSMRRRRSGPDLVSLVTGSEGTLGFVTSVTLRLHPAPRARRFLAYSCASIERGFDLLRTLIQTGLRPEVARLYDPIDSVLLGQSSDAKKSPKNRSPSLVRAFGIAARRALAHPRLLQRAIETLEGNVLGGATLLLIFEGTSEQAEQDAERATVLCQRAGARSLGEGPARAWLAHRYSVSFRQSSAFRLGAFTDTMEVAAPWSKLEAVYTSVRAALSEHALVMAHLSHAYPDGCSIYFTFSALGAIAGRAVNRYDAAWRAGLGAALAAGANLSHHHGVGRSKAGRLAAELGQGTELLSRLRHGWDPGGLFNPGALSAPFEVQPVAVRSGRASLALDEESLLAEVDAQLSLGAVEALLSRSGLSLGLSGVVDWSSSVADWLASGFPGAKDAWADPVASRVAGFEARAGGVQAHVRSAPRRATGPDLLALFAGTHGQIGVVERVTLAVQQRGAPEPRVEPFVWDRDPPLNDGERRAFELARRALRPASRAAE
;
A
#
# COMPACT_ATOMS: atom_id res chain seq x y z
N MET A 1 15.99 36.54 -9.86
CA MET A 1 16.91 35.37 -9.72
C MET A 1 16.04 34.15 -9.81
N ASP A 2 16.35 33.18 -10.65
CA ASP A 2 15.62 31.92 -10.69
C ASP A 2 15.90 31.07 -9.43
N LEU A 3 15.03 30.08 -9.16
CA LEU A 3 15.16 29.26 -7.95
C LEU A 3 16.50 28.50 -7.89
N ALA A 4 17.00 28.00 -9.03
CA ALA A 4 18.23 27.26 -9.08
C ALA A 4 19.45 28.14 -8.72
N SER A 5 19.51 29.34 -9.27
CA SER A 5 20.55 30.33 -8.95
C SER A 5 20.52 30.73 -7.47
N ALA A 6 19.33 30.96 -6.92
CA ALA A 6 19.18 31.31 -5.51
C ALA A 6 19.62 30.18 -4.57
N LEU A 7 19.32 28.92 -4.93
CA LEU A 7 19.76 27.75 -4.17
C LEU A 7 21.27 27.55 -4.24
N ALA A 8 21.87 27.66 -5.43
CA ALA A 8 23.31 27.48 -5.63
C ALA A 8 24.14 28.54 -4.88
N GLU A 9 23.67 29.79 -4.86
CA GLU A 9 24.34 30.89 -4.13
C GLU A 9 24.26 30.70 -2.60
N ARG A 10 23.08 30.30 -2.10
CA ARG A 10 22.82 30.28 -0.65
C ARG A 10 23.17 28.96 0.04
N LEU A 11 23.28 27.88 -0.73
CA LEU A 11 23.61 26.54 -0.24
C LEU A 11 24.83 25.99 -0.99
N PRO A 12 26.02 26.57 -0.73
CA PRO A 12 27.25 26.13 -1.39
C PRO A 12 27.53 24.64 -1.10
N GLY A 13 27.88 23.89 -2.13
CA GLY A 13 28.10 22.44 -2.06
C GLY A 13 26.84 21.57 -2.22
N LEU A 14 25.64 22.17 -2.36
CA LEU A 14 24.47 21.45 -2.79
C LEU A 14 24.46 21.32 -4.32
N ARG A 15 24.29 20.10 -4.83
CA ARG A 15 24.07 19.90 -6.27
C ARG A 15 22.69 20.41 -6.67
N VAL A 16 22.66 21.38 -7.58
CA VAL A 16 21.44 22.04 -8.10
C VAL A 16 21.43 21.96 -9.62
N SER A 17 20.29 21.74 -10.22
CA SER A 17 20.09 21.78 -11.66
C SER A 17 18.78 22.49 -12.06
N SER A 18 18.88 23.30 -13.11
CA SER A 18 17.73 23.83 -13.89
C SER A 18 17.79 23.34 -15.35
N ALA A 19 18.64 22.35 -15.66
CA ALA A 19 18.75 21.78 -17.00
C ALA A 19 17.44 21.07 -17.40
N ALA A 20 17.00 21.31 -18.62
CA ALA A 20 15.73 20.76 -19.13
C ALA A 20 15.57 19.24 -19.00
N PRO A 21 16.61 18.40 -19.18
CA PRO A 21 16.50 16.95 -18.93
C PRO A 21 16.16 16.63 -17.49
N ASP A 22 16.84 17.27 -16.52
CA ASP A 22 16.62 17.02 -15.08
C ASP A 22 15.25 17.48 -14.64
N LEU A 23 14.82 18.68 -15.07
CA LEU A 23 13.48 19.19 -14.79
C LEU A 23 12.41 18.27 -15.38
N SER A 24 12.61 17.75 -16.59
CA SER A 24 11.66 16.84 -17.24
C SER A 24 11.60 15.47 -16.56
N ALA A 25 12.73 14.95 -16.08
CA ALA A 25 12.79 13.69 -15.34
C ALA A 25 12.08 13.77 -13.99
N ALA A 26 12.09 14.95 -13.35
CA ALA A 26 11.48 15.20 -12.04
C ALA A 26 10.05 15.79 -12.13
N ALA A 27 9.50 15.97 -13.34
CA ALA A 27 8.22 16.64 -13.56
C ALA A 27 7.00 15.79 -13.14
N ARG A 28 7.14 14.50 -12.99
CA ARG A 28 6.04 13.56 -12.69
C ARG A 28 6.54 12.22 -12.18
N ASP A 29 5.63 11.43 -11.66
CA ASP A 29 5.80 9.99 -11.42
C ASP A 29 5.39 9.15 -12.67
N LEU A 30 5.29 7.83 -12.49
CA LEU A 30 4.88 6.90 -13.55
C LEU A 30 3.36 6.72 -13.65
N TRP A 31 2.57 7.67 -13.21
CA TRP A 31 1.11 7.62 -13.35
C TRP A 31 0.71 7.45 -14.82
N PRO A 32 0.01 6.34 -15.19
CA PRO A 32 -0.33 6.04 -16.59
C PRO A 32 -1.17 7.13 -17.26
N ARG A 33 -1.95 7.91 -16.52
CA ARG A 33 -2.72 9.06 -17.01
C ARG A 33 -1.84 10.04 -17.78
N ALA A 34 -0.63 10.34 -17.25
CA ALA A 34 0.31 11.24 -17.90
C ALA A 34 0.84 10.67 -19.24
N LEU A 35 0.94 9.34 -19.37
CA LEU A 35 1.30 8.71 -20.64
C LEU A 35 0.18 8.83 -21.68
N VAL A 36 -1.09 8.78 -21.24
CA VAL A 36 -2.26 9.00 -22.10
C VAL A 36 -2.28 10.44 -22.62
N ASP A 37 -1.95 11.43 -21.78
CA ASP A 37 -1.81 12.84 -22.20
C ASP A 37 -0.72 13.00 -23.26
N ILE A 38 0.45 12.42 -23.04
CA ILE A 38 1.57 12.46 -24.00
C ILE A 38 1.19 11.81 -25.34
N GLN A 39 0.48 10.69 -25.33
CA GLN A 39 -0.04 10.06 -26.56
C GLN A 39 -1.04 10.95 -27.29
N SER A 40 -1.78 11.78 -26.58
CA SER A 40 -2.72 12.74 -27.13
C SER A 40 -2.04 14.01 -27.68
N GLY A 41 -0.71 14.10 -27.55
CA GLY A 41 0.09 15.25 -27.99
C GLY A 41 0.22 16.35 -26.93
N GLU A 42 -0.29 16.11 -25.72
CA GLU A 42 -0.18 17.03 -24.59
C GLU A 42 1.13 16.74 -23.83
N LEU A 43 2.12 17.61 -23.98
CA LEU A 43 3.34 17.52 -23.16
C LEU A 43 3.05 18.02 -21.74
N PRO A 44 3.66 17.39 -20.70
CA PRO A 44 3.55 17.88 -19.34
C PRO A 44 4.01 19.35 -19.27
N SER A 45 3.08 20.24 -18.97
CA SER A 45 3.37 21.67 -18.78
C SER A 45 4.02 21.93 -17.43
N ASN A 46 3.85 21.02 -16.47
CA ASN A 46 4.31 21.16 -15.10
C ASN A 46 5.78 20.76 -15.00
N ARG A 47 6.66 21.74 -14.82
CA ARG A 47 8.10 21.50 -14.54
C ARG A 47 8.47 22.19 -13.22
N PRO A 48 9.32 21.57 -12.40
CA PRO A 48 9.86 22.24 -11.23
C PRO A 48 10.76 23.41 -11.63
N GLY A 49 10.89 24.40 -10.74
CA GLY A 49 11.84 25.50 -10.94
C GLY A 49 13.29 25.06 -10.74
N ALA A 50 13.53 24.03 -9.93
CA ALA A 50 14.84 23.40 -9.75
C ALA A 50 14.73 21.97 -9.27
N VAL A 51 15.80 21.19 -9.50
CA VAL A 51 16.03 19.87 -8.89
C VAL A 51 17.32 19.94 -8.08
N VAL A 52 17.29 19.38 -6.86
CA VAL A 52 18.44 19.33 -5.96
C VAL A 52 18.69 17.92 -5.45
N TRP A 53 19.96 17.57 -5.19
CA TRP A 53 20.38 16.27 -4.68
C TRP A 53 21.17 16.44 -3.38
N PRO A 54 20.47 16.48 -2.22
CA PRO A 54 21.15 16.53 -0.93
C PRO A 54 21.83 15.20 -0.62
N GLU A 55 23.00 15.27 0.02
CA GLU A 55 23.79 14.12 0.46
C GLU A 55 23.65 13.85 1.97
N ARG A 56 23.10 14.81 2.72
CA ARG A 56 22.94 14.74 4.19
C ARG A 56 21.74 15.55 4.68
N THR A 57 21.26 15.19 5.87
CA THR A 57 20.06 15.77 6.50
C THR A 57 20.15 17.28 6.68
N GLU A 58 21.33 17.82 7.02
CA GLU A 58 21.53 19.27 7.25
C GLU A 58 21.24 20.09 5.99
N GLN A 59 21.57 19.56 4.81
CA GLN A 59 21.23 20.26 3.55
C GLN A 59 19.73 20.34 3.34
N ILE A 60 18.98 19.31 3.75
CA ILE A 60 17.51 19.31 3.67
C ILE A 60 16.93 20.33 4.65
N VAL A 61 17.42 20.39 5.88
CA VAL A 61 17.05 21.45 6.85
C VAL A 61 17.26 22.83 6.26
N GLN A 62 18.42 23.08 5.65
CA GLN A 62 18.73 24.37 5.00
C GLN A 62 17.78 24.68 3.83
N ILE A 63 17.42 23.68 3.02
CA ILE A 63 16.43 23.83 1.93
C ILE A 63 15.07 24.23 2.51
N ILE A 64 14.61 23.56 3.56
CA ILE A 64 13.33 23.87 4.21
C ILE A 64 13.34 25.28 4.82
N GLU A 65 14.40 25.65 5.51
CA GLU A 65 14.54 27.01 6.05
C GLU A 65 14.52 28.07 4.93
N LEU A 66 15.20 27.82 3.81
CA LEU A 66 15.18 28.71 2.67
C LEU A 66 13.80 28.78 2.03
N SER A 67 13.11 27.64 1.89
CA SER A 67 11.74 27.55 1.41
C SER A 67 10.79 28.39 2.26
N ARG A 68 10.90 28.31 3.58
CA ARG A 68 10.09 29.11 4.51
C ARG A 68 10.31 30.62 4.35
N ARG A 69 11.54 31.03 4.01
CA ARG A 69 11.88 32.47 3.82
C ARG A 69 11.46 33.01 2.46
N GLN A 70 11.51 32.17 1.41
CA GLN A 70 11.29 32.58 0.03
C GLN A 70 9.92 32.15 -0.53
N GLY A 71 9.20 31.27 0.14
CA GLY A 71 7.84 30.84 -0.22
C GLY A 71 7.77 29.89 -1.42
N PHE A 72 8.83 29.12 -1.74
CA PHE A 72 8.75 28.06 -2.73
C PHE A 72 8.33 26.73 -2.08
N HIS A 73 7.77 25.83 -2.89
CA HIS A 73 7.36 24.50 -2.42
C HIS A 73 8.48 23.47 -2.54
N VAL A 74 8.38 22.43 -1.74
CA VAL A 74 9.32 21.29 -1.73
C VAL A 74 8.56 20.02 -2.05
N VAL A 75 8.97 19.31 -3.10
CA VAL A 75 8.45 17.99 -3.43
C VAL A 75 9.53 16.94 -3.17
N PRO A 76 9.37 16.09 -2.13
CA PRO A 76 10.24 14.94 -1.92
C PRO A 76 10.16 13.98 -3.11
N PHE A 77 11.31 13.57 -3.62
CA PHE A 77 11.40 12.70 -4.79
C PHE A 77 12.35 11.53 -4.52
N GLY A 78 11.89 10.31 -4.70
CA GLY A 78 12.72 9.12 -4.70
C GLY A 78 13.19 8.78 -6.11
N ALA A 79 12.56 7.78 -6.73
CA ALA A 79 12.82 7.42 -8.12
C ALA A 79 11.61 7.66 -9.05
N GLY A 80 10.58 8.35 -8.58
CA GLY A 80 9.39 8.68 -9.37
C GLY A 80 8.55 7.47 -9.78
N SER A 81 8.69 6.33 -9.11
CA SER A 81 8.01 5.07 -9.46
C SER A 81 6.53 5.00 -9.04
N GLY A 82 5.99 6.03 -8.38
CA GLY A 82 4.58 6.12 -8.04
C GLY A 82 3.68 6.07 -9.28
N VAL A 83 2.44 5.58 -9.09
CA VAL A 83 1.48 5.38 -10.20
C VAL A 83 0.14 6.09 -9.96
N CYS A 84 0.10 7.01 -8.99
CA CYS A 84 -1.12 7.71 -8.60
C CYS A 84 -1.07 9.24 -8.76
N GLY A 85 -0.02 9.79 -9.41
CA GLY A 85 0.14 11.23 -9.55
C GLY A 85 0.50 11.93 -8.25
N GLY A 86 1.38 11.32 -7.44
CA GLY A 86 1.89 11.91 -6.21
C GLY A 86 2.94 13.01 -6.44
N ILE A 87 3.51 13.08 -7.64
CA ILE A 87 4.55 14.04 -8.04
C ILE A 87 4.01 14.88 -9.19
N LEU A 88 3.65 16.12 -8.92
CA LEU A 88 3.23 17.10 -9.93
C LEU A 88 3.70 18.50 -9.51
N PRO A 89 4.99 18.80 -9.69
CA PRO A 89 5.58 20.09 -9.34
C PRO A 89 5.11 21.19 -10.30
N ASP A 90 5.29 22.42 -9.90
CA ASP A 90 5.14 23.63 -10.72
C ASP A 90 6.44 24.46 -10.69
N GLU A 91 6.46 25.61 -11.38
CA GLU A 91 7.63 26.47 -11.46
C GLU A 91 8.10 27.05 -10.10
N ARG A 92 7.22 27.04 -9.10
CA ARG A 92 7.52 27.46 -7.72
C ARG A 92 8.00 26.31 -6.85
N THR A 93 8.24 25.15 -7.42
CA THR A 93 8.62 23.94 -6.70
C THR A 93 10.10 23.64 -6.88
N VAL A 94 10.76 23.30 -5.78
CA VAL A 94 12.04 22.60 -5.76
C VAL A 94 11.80 21.12 -5.53
N VAL A 95 12.17 20.30 -6.50
CA VAL A 95 12.17 18.84 -6.31
C VAL A 95 13.46 18.44 -5.60
N VAL A 96 13.31 17.82 -4.44
CA VAL A 96 14.42 17.34 -3.62
C VAL A 96 14.57 15.84 -3.79
N ASP A 97 15.57 15.46 -4.57
CA ASP A 97 15.83 14.09 -4.97
C ASP A 97 16.71 13.39 -3.94
N SER A 98 16.17 12.36 -3.28
CA SER A 98 16.81 11.63 -2.19
C SER A 98 17.94 10.70 -2.62
N LYS A 99 18.16 10.45 -3.91
CA LYS A 99 19.04 9.38 -4.42
C LYS A 99 20.52 9.51 -4.04
N CYS A 100 20.94 10.63 -3.43
CA CYS A 100 22.27 10.80 -2.84
C CYS A 100 22.32 10.51 -1.33
N LEU A 101 21.20 10.22 -0.67
CA LEU A 101 21.14 9.76 0.72
C LEU A 101 21.35 8.24 0.75
N LEU A 102 22.62 7.80 0.88
CA LEU A 102 23.03 6.42 0.62
C LEU A 102 23.65 5.71 1.84
N ASP A 103 23.51 6.28 3.04
CA ASP A 103 24.02 5.67 4.28
C ASP A 103 23.45 4.26 4.45
N PHE A 104 24.32 3.32 4.89
CA PHE A 104 23.94 1.94 5.05
C PHE A 104 24.72 1.28 6.18
N ARG A 105 24.01 0.80 7.20
CA ARG A 105 24.61 0.09 8.34
C ARG A 105 23.66 -1.00 8.83
N ILE A 106 24.16 -2.22 8.94
CA ILE A 106 23.44 -3.34 9.58
C ILE A 106 23.82 -3.36 11.06
N ASP A 107 22.81 -3.52 11.91
CA ASP A 107 22.97 -3.90 13.31
C ASP A 107 22.58 -5.37 13.45
N GLU A 108 23.58 -6.24 13.59
CA GLU A 108 23.34 -7.70 13.66
C GLU A 108 22.78 -8.14 15.02
N GLN A 109 23.01 -7.34 16.09
CA GLN A 109 22.49 -7.66 17.42
C GLN A 109 20.97 -7.44 17.50
N ALA A 110 20.49 -6.42 16.81
CA ALA A 110 19.07 -6.07 16.74
C ALA A 110 18.53 -6.28 15.32
N PRO A 111 18.76 -7.35 14.60
CA PRO A 111 18.63 -7.60 13.16
C PRO A 111 17.85 -6.51 12.38
N VAL A 112 18.46 -5.33 12.29
CA VAL A 112 17.92 -4.18 11.55
C VAL A 112 18.98 -3.60 10.61
N VAL A 113 18.51 -2.92 9.57
CA VAL A 113 19.35 -2.08 8.71
C VAL A 113 18.93 -0.61 8.85
N HIS A 114 19.90 0.27 9.04
CA HIS A 114 19.74 1.71 8.86
C HIS A 114 20.11 2.03 7.42
N ALA A 115 19.14 2.52 6.65
CA ALA A 115 19.27 2.74 5.22
C ALA A 115 18.86 4.18 4.86
N GLY A 116 19.73 4.89 4.15
CA GLY A 116 19.40 6.19 3.57
C GLY A 116 18.19 6.09 2.64
N ALA A 117 17.34 7.11 2.68
CA ALA A 117 16.06 7.11 1.96
C ALA A 117 16.22 6.97 0.43
N GLY A 118 17.40 7.30 -0.11
CA GLY A 118 17.71 7.26 -1.54
C GLY A 118 18.18 5.91 -2.07
N ILE A 119 18.47 4.93 -1.20
CA ILE A 119 18.92 3.61 -1.63
C ILE A 119 17.82 2.95 -2.47
N LEU A 120 18.16 2.47 -3.67
CA LEU A 120 17.26 1.68 -4.49
C LEU A 120 17.03 0.30 -3.87
N GLY A 121 15.79 -0.20 -3.98
CA GLY A 121 15.43 -1.47 -3.38
C GLY A 121 16.28 -2.65 -3.83
N ILE A 122 16.64 -2.70 -5.10
CA ILE A 122 17.49 -3.76 -5.63
C ILE A 122 18.90 -3.72 -5.03
N ASP A 123 19.43 -2.51 -4.78
CA ASP A 123 20.75 -2.32 -4.17
C ASP A 123 20.72 -2.65 -2.68
N LEU A 124 19.60 -2.30 -1.99
CA LEU A 124 19.39 -2.68 -0.59
C LEU A 124 19.44 -4.21 -0.45
N GLU A 125 18.61 -4.94 -1.20
CA GLU A 125 18.55 -6.40 -1.12
C GLU A 125 19.88 -7.05 -1.53
N ALA A 126 20.57 -6.51 -2.54
CA ALA A 126 21.89 -7.01 -2.94
C ALA A 126 22.97 -6.82 -1.85
N ARG A 127 22.91 -5.73 -1.07
CA ARG A 127 23.80 -5.50 0.08
C ARG A 127 23.45 -6.42 1.24
N LEU A 128 22.15 -6.56 1.57
CA LEU A 128 21.67 -7.43 2.65
C LEU A 128 22.00 -8.91 2.40
N ALA A 129 21.82 -9.37 1.16
CA ALA A 129 22.11 -10.76 0.78
C ALA A 129 23.55 -11.18 1.03
N LYS A 130 24.53 -10.25 0.91
CA LYS A 130 25.95 -10.50 1.23
C LYS A 130 26.18 -10.82 2.70
N SER A 131 25.33 -10.31 3.59
CA SER A 131 25.35 -10.55 5.04
C SER A 131 24.35 -11.65 5.47
N GLY A 132 23.72 -12.34 4.53
CA GLY A 132 22.77 -13.43 4.83
C GLY A 132 21.37 -12.96 5.26
N PHE A 133 21.01 -11.70 4.98
CA PHE A 133 19.75 -11.11 5.34
C PHE A 133 18.89 -10.71 4.12
N THR A 134 17.63 -10.43 4.38
CA THR A 134 16.67 -9.77 3.48
C THR A 134 15.75 -8.86 4.30
N ALA A 135 15.29 -7.76 3.71
CA ALA A 135 14.19 -6.97 4.27
C ALA A 135 12.82 -7.61 4.00
N GLY A 136 12.73 -8.55 3.05
CA GLY A 136 11.46 -9.18 2.68
C GLY A 136 10.52 -8.29 1.85
N HIS A 137 10.96 -7.09 1.47
CA HIS A 137 10.16 -6.13 0.72
C HIS A 137 10.56 -6.11 -0.77
N PHE A 138 9.78 -6.80 -1.59
CA PHE A 138 10.04 -6.96 -3.03
C PHE A 138 8.91 -6.36 -3.88
N PRO A 139 8.75 -5.03 -3.97
CA PRO A 139 7.76 -4.43 -4.87
C PRO A 139 8.13 -4.70 -6.33
N SER A 140 7.14 -4.69 -7.22
CA SER A 140 7.38 -4.87 -8.67
C SER A 140 8.32 -3.78 -9.23
N SER A 141 8.35 -2.62 -8.58
CA SER A 141 9.21 -1.48 -8.91
C SER A 141 10.59 -1.51 -8.23
N ILE A 142 11.02 -2.59 -7.62
CA ILE A 142 12.24 -2.66 -6.80
C ILE A 142 13.49 -2.10 -7.49
N VAL A 143 13.57 -2.24 -8.82
CA VAL A 143 14.71 -1.75 -9.64
C VAL A 143 14.70 -0.23 -9.84
N CYS A 144 13.57 0.44 -9.57
CA CYS A 144 13.37 1.86 -9.79
C CYS A 144 12.55 2.51 -8.67
N SER A 145 12.62 2.01 -7.45
CA SER A 145 12.01 2.61 -6.26
C SER A 145 12.99 2.68 -5.12
N THR A 146 12.89 3.73 -4.31
CA THR A 146 13.78 3.99 -3.18
C THR A 146 13.12 3.60 -1.87
N VAL A 147 13.94 3.32 -0.84
CA VAL A 147 13.49 2.98 0.52
C VAL A 147 12.59 4.07 1.10
N GLY A 148 12.97 5.35 0.99
CA GLY A 148 12.13 6.47 1.44
C GLY A 148 10.81 6.56 0.68
N GLY A 149 10.82 6.26 -0.63
CA GLY A 149 9.61 6.21 -1.46
C GLY A 149 8.65 5.10 -1.04
N TRP A 150 9.15 3.95 -0.60
CA TRP A 150 8.32 2.87 -0.08
C TRP A 150 7.54 3.30 1.17
N VAL A 151 8.24 3.97 2.09
CA VAL A 151 7.63 4.50 3.33
C VAL A 151 6.60 5.57 3.00
N ALA A 152 6.94 6.52 2.13
CA ALA A 152 6.06 7.61 1.74
C ALA A 152 4.75 7.11 1.09
N ALA A 153 4.83 6.07 0.24
CA ALA A 153 3.66 5.49 -0.44
C ALA A 153 2.93 4.40 0.38
N ARG A 154 3.47 3.97 1.51
CA ARG A 154 2.95 2.83 2.29
C ARG A 154 2.87 1.56 1.44
N GLY A 155 3.94 1.28 0.71
CA GLY A 155 4.03 0.25 -0.31
C GLY A 155 3.93 -1.18 0.22
N ALA A 156 3.56 -2.12 -0.66
CA ALA A 156 3.62 -3.55 -0.40
C ALA A 156 4.60 -4.25 -1.34
N GLY A 157 5.38 -5.17 -0.79
CA GLY A 157 6.19 -6.10 -1.56
C GLY A 157 5.39 -7.36 -1.92
N GLN A 158 5.88 -8.11 -2.90
CA GLN A 158 5.23 -9.34 -3.37
C GLN A 158 5.16 -10.45 -2.31
N CYS A 159 5.97 -10.34 -1.24
CA CYS A 159 6.03 -11.28 -0.12
C CYS A 159 5.25 -10.80 1.11
N SER A 160 4.32 -9.85 0.96
CA SER A 160 3.62 -9.24 2.09
C SER A 160 2.64 -10.17 2.83
N SER A 161 2.23 -11.29 2.24
CA SER A 161 1.43 -12.31 2.94
C SER A 161 2.21 -12.97 4.09
N ARG A 162 3.54 -12.91 4.06
CA ARG A 162 4.41 -13.36 5.15
C ARG A 162 5.04 -12.21 5.93
N PHE A 163 5.71 -11.27 5.24
CA PHE A 163 6.52 -10.23 5.88
C PHE A 163 5.73 -8.95 6.17
N GLY A 164 4.46 -8.88 5.76
CA GLY A 164 3.68 -7.65 5.87
C GLY A 164 4.03 -6.63 4.78
N LYS A 165 3.56 -5.41 4.95
CA LYS A 165 3.85 -4.26 4.11
C LYS A 165 4.99 -3.45 4.72
N ILE A 166 5.39 -2.36 4.06
CA ILE A 166 6.49 -1.53 4.56
C ILE A 166 6.22 -0.98 5.98
N GLU A 167 4.97 -0.64 6.30
CA GLU A 167 4.59 -0.17 7.63
C GLU A 167 4.85 -1.20 8.73
N ASP A 168 4.86 -2.49 8.40
CA ASP A 168 5.14 -3.57 9.33
C ASP A 168 6.66 -3.81 9.50
N MET A 169 7.48 -3.30 8.58
CA MET A 169 8.92 -3.51 8.55
C MET A 169 9.72 -2.33 9.12
N VAL A 170 9.14 -1.12 9.10
CA VAL A 170 9.81 0.09 9.59
C VAL A 170 9.87 0.09 11.11
N ALA A 171 11.08 0.01 11.67
CA ALA A 171 11.36 0.11 13.09
C ALA A 171 11.59 1.55 13.55
N GLY A 172 12.00 2.41 12.64
CA GLY A 172 12.24 3.83 12.89
C GLY A 172 12.53 4.57 11.58
N LEU A 173 12.57 5.87 11.65
CA LEU A 173 12.96 6.74 10.52
C LEU A 173 13.47 8.10 11.03
N ASP A 174 14.26 8.76 10.20
CA ASP A 174 14.63 10.15 10.38
C ASP A 174 13.86 11.00 9.36
N CYS A 175 13.32 12.13 9.82
CA CYS A 175 12.47 12.99 9.01
C CYS A 175 12.75 14.46 9.32
N VAL A 176 12.76 15.31 8.28
CA VAL A 176 12.77 16.77 8.43
C VAL A 176 11.35 17.27 8.22
N LEU A 177 10.77 17.93 9.24
CA LEU A 177 9.43 18.49 9.20
C LEU A 177 9.42 19.85 8.48
N GLY A 178 8.23 20.36 8.12
CA GLY A 178 8.06 21.69 7.53
C GLY A 178 8.43 22.85 8.46
N THR A 179 8.51 22.59 9.77
CA THR A 179 9.08 23.52 10.76
C THR A 179 10.60 23.70 10.65
N GLY A 180 11.29 22.78 9.93
CA GLY A 180 12.75 22.69 9.87
C GLY A 180 13.37 21.75 10.93
N ASP A 181 12.54 21.20 11.82
CA ASP A 181 13.02 20.26 12.83
C ASP A 181 13.44 18.92 12.17
N ALA A 182 14.67 18.48 12.41
CA ALA A 182 15.10 17.11 12.12
C ALA A 182 14.73 16.21 13.30
N VAL A 183 13.94 15.17 13.06
CA VAL A 183 13.40 14.29 14.09
C VAL A 183 13.73 12.84 13.78
N SER A 184 14.40 12.16 14.72
CA SER A 184 14.60 10.73 14.69
C SER A 184 13.42 10.07 15.43
N MET A 185 12.66 9.22 14.73
CA MET A 185 11.43 8.62 15.23
C MET A 185 11.57 7.10 15.33
N ARG A 186 10.99 6.52 16.39
CA ARG A 186 10.93 5.06 16.59
C ARG A 186 9.50 4.57 16.68
N ARG A 187 9.26 3.37 16.14
CA ARG A 187 7.99 2.66 16.37
C ARG A 187 7.81 2.37 17.85
N ARG A 188 6.59 2.54 18.33
CA ARG A 188 6.23 2.34 19.72
C ARG A 188 4.98 1.49 19.87
N ARG A 189 4.90 0.72 20.94
CA ARG A 189 3.69 0.04 21.36
C ARG A 189 2.90 0.95 22.30
N SER A 190 3.57 1.53 23.29
CA SER A 190 3.04 2.50 24.23
C SER A 190 3.67 3.87 23.99
N GLY A 191 2.86 4.90 23.91
CA GLY A 191 3.26 6.24 23.47
C GLY A 191 2.91 6.51 22.01
N PRO A 192 3.06 7.78 21.55
CA PRO A 192 2.70 8.16 20.18
C PRO A 192 3.62 7.51 19.15
N ASP A 193 3.04 6.76 18.22
CA ASP A 193 3.76 6.17 17.10
C ASP A 193 3.84 7.14 15.91
N LEU A 194 4.83 8.05 15.95
CA LEU A 194 5.02 9.08 14.91
C LEU A 194 5.46 8.48 13.58
N VAL A 195 6.11 7.31 13.60
CA VAL A 195 6.53 6.58 12.39
C VAL A 195 5.31 6.22 11.54
N SER A 196 4.22 5.76 12.16
CA SER A 196 2.98 5.42 11.46
C SER A 196 2.26 6.65 10.88
N LEU A 197 2.47 7.85 11.46
CA LEU A 197 1.96 9.11 10.89
C LEU A 197 2.76 9.54 9.65
N VAL A 198 4.07 9.35 9.63
CA VAL A 198 4.91 9.67 8.46
C VAL A 198 4.71 8.64 7.34
N THR A 199 4.52 7.36 7.71
CA THR A 199 4.33 6.28 6.74
C THR A 199 3.00 6.44 6.00
N GLY A 200 3.07 6.56 4.68
CA GLY A 200 1.90 6.83 3.83
C GLY A 200 1.57 8.31 3.66
N SER A 201 2.38 9.22 4.20
CA SER A 201 2.15 10.67 4.06
C SER A 201 2.38 11.22 2.65
N GLU A 202 2.92 10.44 1.73
CA GLU A 202 3.22 10.84 0.35
C GLU A 202 4.03 12.16 0.27
N GLY A 203 4.93 12.35 1.25
CA GLY A 203 5.76 13.55 1.31
C GLY A 203 5.04 14.84 1.70
N THR A 204 3.87 14.75 2.35
CA THR A 204 3.09 15.92 2.78
C THR A 204 3.35 16.35 4.22
N LEU A 205 3.96 15.47 5.05
CA LEU A 205 4.24 15.72 6.46
C LEU A 205 5.71 15.99 6.77
N GLY A 206 6.58 15.76 5.80
CA GLY A 206 8.01 15.95 5.96
C GLY A 206 8.81 15.19 4.92
N PHE A 207 10.13 15.32 5.01
CA PHE A 207 11.10 14.64 4.15
C PHE A 207 11.80 13.52 4.91
N VAL A 208 11.56 12.27 4.54
CA VAL A 208 12.25 11.10 5.11
C VAL A 208 13.70 11.05 4.60
N THR A 209 14.67 11.05 5.51
CA THR A 209 16.10 11.06 5.19
C THR A 209 16.76 9.70 5.36
N SER A 210 16.31 8.93 6.33
CA SER A 210 16.74 7.54 6.55
C SER A 210 15.63 6.68 7.12
N VAL A 211 15.75 5.36 7.00
CA VAL A 211 14.77 4.38 7.48
C VAL A 211 15.51 3.24 8.18
N THR A 212 15.01 2.84 9.33
CA THR A 212 15.45 1.63 10.02
C THR A 212 14.46 0.52 9.71
N LEU A 213 14.91 -0.54 9.02
CA LEU A 213 14.08 -1.69 8.65
C LEU A 213 14.48 -2.93 9.44
N ARG A 214 13.47 -3.69 9.87
CA ARG A 214 13.66 -5.05 10.36
C ARG A 214 14.26 -5.93 9.28
N LEU A 215 15.13 -6.86 9.67
CA LEU A 215 15.74 -7.87 8.80
C LEU A 215 15.23 -9.27 9.13
N HIS A 216 15.23 -10.09 8.11
CA HIS A 216 14.95 -11.52 8.19
C HIS A 216 16.15 -12.30 7.64
N PRO A 217 16.41 -13.54 8.12
CA PRO A 217 17.38 -14.41 7.49
C PRO A 217 17.04 -14.64 6.02
N ALA A 218 18.03 -14.60 5.14
CA ALA A 218 17.84 -14.95 3.73
C ALA A 218 17.39 -16.42 3.61
N PRO A 219 16.37 -16.73 2.77
CA PRO A 219 15.83 -18.07 2.67
C PRO A 219 16.83 -19.05 2.08
N ARG A 220 16.98 -20.23 2.72
CA ARG A 220 17.87 -21.31 2.28
C ARG A 220 17.22 -22.27 1.30
N ALA A 221 15.90 -22.38 1.31
CA ALA A 221 15.13 -23.25 0.44
C ALA A 221 13.83 -22.58 -0.02
N ARG A 222 13.33 -23.07 -1.18
CA ARG A 222 12.04 -22.66 -1.76
C ARG A 222 11.28 -23.89 -2.22
N ARG A 223 9.94 -23.86 -2.01
CA ARG A 223 9.00 -24.80 -2.59
C ARG A 223 7.98 -24.05 -3.44
N PHE A 224 7.69 -24.60 -4.61
CA PHE A 224 6.86 -23.98 -5.62
C PHE A 224 5.63 -24.82 -5.87
N LEU A 225 4.46 -24.24 -5.77
CA LEU A 225 3.19 -24.93 -6.04
C LEU A 225 2.36 -24.09 -7.01
N ALA A 226 1.68 -24.77 -7.93
CA ALA A 226 0.68 -24.14 -8.77
C ALA A 226 -0.52 -25.08 -8.93
N TYR A 227 -1.71 -24.49 -8.83
CA TYR A 227 -2.97 -25.23 -8.92
C TYR A 227 -3.97 -24.51 -9.84
N SER A 228 -4.79 -25.29 -10.54
CA SER A 228 -5.97 -24.82 -11.26
C SER A 228 -7.19 -25.06 -10.40
N CYS A 229 -7.93 -23.99 -10.09
CA CYS A 229 -9.23 -24.03 -9.42
C CYS A 229 -10.35 -24.04 -10.46
N ALA A 230 -11.46 -24.71 -10.18
CA ALA A 230 -12.58 -24.86 -11.11
C ALA A 230 -13.23 -23.52 -11.47
N SER A 231 -13.26 -22.55 -10.53
CA SER A 231 -13.70 -21.18 -10.73
C SER A 231 -12.91 -20.21 -9.86
N ILE A 232 -13.10 -18.91 -10.07
CA ILE A 232 -12.43 -17.88 -9.27
C ILE A 232 -12.96 -17.87 -7.82
N GLU A 233 -14.24 -18.14 -7.60
CA GLU A 233 -14.87 -18.22 -6.28
C GLU A 233 -14.28 -19.37 -5.46
N ARG A 234 -14.10 -20.55 -6.09
CA ARG A 234 -13.38 -21.66 -5.46
C ARG A 234 -11.92 -21.30 -5.13
N GLY A 235 -11.32 -20.46 -5.96
CA GLY A 235 -10.00 -19.90 -5.71
C GLY A 235 -9.99 -18.97 -4.48
N PHE A 236 -11.01 -18.13 -4.29
CA PHE A 236 -11.16 -17.28 -3.10
C PHE A 236 -11.26 -18.11 -1.83
N ASP A 237 -12.15 -19.11 -1.81
CA ASP A 237 -12.35 -20.00 -0.66
C ASP A 237 -11.06 -20.75 -0.30
N LEU A 238 -10.35 -21.26 -1.31
CA LEU A 238 -9.11 -21.99 -1.10
C LEU A 238 -8.02 -21.06 -0.55
N LEU A 239 -7.84 -19.87 -1.14
CA LEU A 239 -6.84 -18.90 -0.70
C LEU A 239 -7.13 -18.45 0.75
N ARG A 240 -8.39 -18.14 1.07
CA ARG A 240 -8.84 -17.81 2.44
C ARG A 240 -8.50 -18.94 3.41
N THR A 241 -8.87 -20.18 3.06
CA THR A 241 -8.61 -21.36 3.89
C THR A 241 -7.11 -21.55 4.18
N LEU A 242 -6.26 -21.43 3.15
CA LEU A 242 -4.81 -21.52 3.31
C LEU A 242 -4.28 -20.50 4.32
N ILE A 243 -4.70 -19.24 4.20
CA ILE A 243 -4.20 -18.17 5.08
C ILE A 243 -4.78 -18.27 6.50
N GLN A 244 -6.08 -18.56 6.64
CA GLN A 244 -6.75 -18.64 7.95
C GLN A 244 -6.33 -19.87 8.75
N THR A 245 -5.82 -20.94 8.11
CA THR A 245 -5.21 -22.09 8.80
C THR A 245 -3.78 -21.83 9.30
N GLY A 246 -3.30 -20.59 9.21
CA GLY A 246 -1.99 -20.20 9.72
C GLY A 246 -0.83 -20.34 8.76
N LEU A 247 -1.06 -20.78 7.51
CA LEU A 247 -0.01 -20.78 6.49
C LEU A 247 0.38 -19.35 6.12
N ARG A 248 1.69 -19.14 5.90
CA ARG A 248 2.28 -17.85 5.56
C ARG A 248 3.18 -18.00 4.33
N PRO A 249 2.61 -18.27 3.13
CA PRO A 249 3.42 -18.29 1.92
C PRO A 249 4.04 -16.91 1.66
N GLU A 250 5.28 -16.87 1.20
CA GLU A 250 5.90 -15.64 0.73
C GLU A 250 5.13 -15.07 -0.45
N VAL A 251 4.68 -15.95 -1.33
CA VAL A 251 3.88 -15.57 -2.48
C VAL A 251 2.59 -16.38 -2.48
N ALA A 252 1.47 -15.68 -2.49
CA ALA A 252 0.14 -16.23 -2.73
C ALA A 252 -0.54 -15.36 -3.80
N ARG A 253 -0.77 -15.94 -4.97
CA ARG A 253 -1.40 -15.24 -6.10
C ARG A 253 -2.48 -16.10 -6.73
N LEU A 254 -3.64 -15.50 -6.90
CA LEU A 254 -4.75 -16.11 -7.60
C LEU A 254 -5.10 -15.26 -8.82
N TYR A 255 -4.98 -15.87 -10.00
CA TYR A 255 -5.28 -15.24 -11.29
C TYR A 255 -6.66 -15.67 -11.76
N ASP A 256 -7.46 -14.73 -12.23
CA ASP A 256 -8.74 -15.03 -12.87
C ASP A 256 -8.53 -15.81 -14.20
N PRO A 257 -9.56 -16.35 -14.83
CA PRO A 257 -9.40 -17.13 -16.05
C PRO A 257 -8.69 -16.37 -17.19
N ILE A 258 -8.92 -15.06 -17.34
CA ILE A 258 -8.31 -14.25 -18.40
C ILE A 258 -6.82 -14.08 -18.13
N ASP A 259 -6.46 -13.68 -16.92
CA ASP A 259 -5.07 -13.46 -16.52
C ASP A 259 -4.28 -14.78 -16.47
N SER A 260 -4.96 -15.91 -16.14
CA SER A 260 -4.40 -17.26 -16.17
C SER A 260 -3.94 -17.68 -17.57
N VAL A 261 -4.69 -17.36 -18.61
CA VAL A 261 -4.31 -17.65 -20.01
C VAL A 261 -3.06 -16.85 -20.40
N LEU A 262 -2.99 -15.58 -19.99
CA LEU A 262 -1.81 -14.75 -20.27
C LEU A 262 -0.57 -15.22 -19.49
N LEU A 263 -0.75 -15.72 -18.28
CA LEU A 263 0.31 -16.34 -17.49
C LEU A 263 0.85 -17.61 -18.16
N GLY A 264 -0.03 -18.50 -18.65
CA GLY A 264 0.33 -19.71 -19.39
C GLY A 264 1.13 -19.43 -20.65
N GLN A 265 0.71 -18.44 -21.43
CA GLN A 265 1.45 -18.02 -22.64
C GLN A 265 2.86 -17.49 -22.34
N SER A 266 3.07 -16.89 -21.17
CA SER A 266 4.39 -16.39 -20.77
C SER A 266 5.34 -17.51 -20.34
N SER A 267 4.83 -18.64 -19.86
CA SER A 267 5.63 -19.83 -19.51
C SER A 267 6.11 -20.61 -20.75
N ASP A 268 5.33 -20.56 -21.84
CA ASP A 268 5.66 -21.19 -23.12
C ASP A 268 6.52 -20.31 -24.07
N ALA A 269 6.89 -19.11 -23.64
CA ALA A 269 7.64 -18.16 -24.48
C ALA A 269 9.03 -18.64 -24.94
N LYS A 270 9.54 -19.77 -24.40
CA LYS A 270 10.72 -20.47 -24.97
C LYS A 270 10.44 -21.12 -26.35
N LYS A 271 9.16 -21.23 -26.74
CA LYS A 271 8.73 -21.66 -28.08
C LYS A 271 8.28 -20.45 -28.93
N SER A 272 8.97 -19.31 -28.85
CA SER A 272 8.71 -18.21 -29.75
C SER A 272 8.98 -18.66 -31.19
N PRO A 273 8.00 -18.67 -32.07
CA PRO A 273 8.23 -18.97 -33.48
C PRO A 273 9.02 -17.81 -34.08
N LYS A 274 10.32 -18.04 -34.30
CA LYS A 274 11.22 -17.12 -35.04
C LYS A 274 10.77 -16.83 -36.48
N ASN A 275 9.62 -17.38 -36.93
CA ASN A 275 9.13 -17.29 -38.32
C ASN A 275 7.63 -16.97 -38.38
N ARG A 276 7.13 -15.92 -37.72
CA ARG A 276 5.82 -15.38 -38.11
C ARG A 276 6.05 -14.34 -39.21
N SER A 277 5.40 -14.51 -40.38
CA SER A 277 5.46 -13.55 -41.45
C SER A 277 5.01 -12.16 -40.97
N PRO A 278 5.63 -11.06 -41.39
CA PRO A 278 5.23 -9.71 -40.98
C PRO A 278 3.75 -9.40 -41.25
N SER A 279 3.13 -10.05 -42.21
CA SER A 279 1.70 -9.93 -42.54
C SER A 279 0.80 -10.55 -41.48
N LEU A 280 1.17 -11.69 -40.85
CA LEU A 280 0.42 -12.32 -39.76
C LEU A 280 0.50 -11.51 -38.48
N VAL A 281 1.66 -10.94 -38.17
CA VAL A 281 1.82 -10.04 -36.99
C VAL A 281 0.97 -8.77 -37.17
N ARG A 282 0.92 -8.24 -38.39
CA ARG A 282 0.12 -7.06 -38.74
C ARG A 282 -1.40 -7.36 -38.66
N ALA A 283 -1.82 -8.50 -39.21
CA ALA A 283 -3.22 -8.94 -39.17
C ALA A 283 -3.69 -9.19 -37.72
N PHE A 284 -2.84 -9.85 -36.88
CA PHE A 284 -3.13 -10.04 -35.45
C PHE A 284 -3.22 -8.71 -34.72
N GLY A 285 -2.32 -7.76 -35.01
CA GLY A 285 -2.37 -6.41 -34.42
C GLY A 285 -3.65 -5.65 -34.80
N ILE A 286 -4.13 -5.77 -36.03
CA ILE A 286 -5.39 -5.15 -36.49
C ILE A 286 -6.59 -5.80 -35.80
N ALA A 287 -6.62 -7.14 -35.66
CA ALA A 287 -7.69 -7.87 -34.99
C ALA A 287 -7.74 -7.50 -33.50
N ALA A 288 -6.59 -7.47 -32.82
CA ALA A 288 -6.49 -7.05 -31.42
C ALA A 288 -6.96 -5.59 -31.23
N ARG A 289 -6.58 -4.69 -32.11
CA ARG A 289 -7.06 -3.29 -32.07
C ARG A 289 -8.58 -3.19 -32.27
N ARG A 290 -9.16 -3.95 -33.22
CA ARG A 290 -10.62 -3.99 -33.40
C ARG A 290 -11.34 -4.55 -32.18
N ALA A 291 -10.81 -5.62 -31.58
CA ALA A 291 -11.36 -6.20 -30.37
C ALA A 291 -11.34 -5.21 -29.19
N LEU A 292 -10.21 -4.53 -28.96
CA LEU A 292 -10.08 -3.51 -27.92
C LEU A 292 -10.89 -2.22 -28.21
N ALA A 293 -11.35 -2.01 -29.44
CA ALA A 293 -12.27 -0.91 -29.74
C ALA A 293 -13.66 -1.14 -29.18
N HIS A 294 -14.08 -2.40 -29.03
CA HIS A 294 -15.38 -2.82 -28.50
C HIS A 294 -15.24 -3.69 -27.24
N PRO A 295 -14.70 -3.15 -26.14
CA PRO A 295 -14.33 -3.92 -24.95
C PRO A 295 -15.51 -4.68 -24.33
N ARG A 296 -16.73 -4.11 -24.33
CA ARG A 296 -17.94 -4.79 -23.84
C ARG A 296 -18.22 -6.09 -24.58
N LEU A 297 -18.15 -6.07 -25.92
CA LEU A 297 -18.40 -7.26 -26.73
C LEU A 297 -17.31 -8.30 -26.53
N LEU A 298 -16.06 -7.85 -26.47
CA LEU A 298 -14.92 -8.70 -26.20
C LEU A 298 -15.02 -9.35 -24.81
N GLN A 299 -15.35 -8.56 -23.79
CA GLN A 299 -15.49 -9.04 -22.43
C GLN A 299 -16.60 -10.11 -22.34
N ARG A 300 -17.78 -9.87 -22.92
CA ARG A 300 -18.90 -10.85 -22.96
C ARG A 300 -18.53 -12.11 -23.72
N ALA A 301 -17.83 -11.99 -24.83
CA ALA A 301 -17.37 -13.17 -25.59
C ALA A 301 -16.39 -14.01 -24.76
N ILE A 302 -15.48 -13.37 -24.02
CA ILE A 302 -14.55 -14.04 -23.12
C ILE A 302 -15.29 -14.69 -21.97
N GLU A 303 -16.21 -14.00 -21.31
CA GLU A 303 -17.01 -14.54 -20.19
C GLU A 303 -17.86 -15.75 -20.62
N THR A 304 -18.37 -15.75 -21.83
CA THR A 304 -19.07 -16.93 -22.38
C THR A 304 -18.13 -18.12 -22.60
N LEU A 305 -16.85 -17.87 -22.85
CA LEU A 305 -15.81 -18.88 -23.02
C LEU A 305 -15.17 -19.30 -21.68
N GLU A 306 -15.24 -18.46 -20.64
CA GLU A 306 -14.63 -18.74 -19.32
C GLU A 306 -15.14 -20.06 -18.73
N GLY A 307 -16.42 -20.38 -18.86
CA GLY A 307 -17.01 -21.62 -18.30
C GLY A 307 -16.64 -22.91 -19.03
N ASN A 308 -16.27 -22.86 -20.31
CA ASN A 308 -16.13 -24.05 -21.15
C ASN A 308 -14.77 -24.24 -21.81
N VAL A 309 -13.98 -23.18 -22.03
CA VAL A 309 -12.77 -23.21 -22.88
C VAL A 309 -11.53 -22.65 -22.21
N LEU A 310 -11.65 -21.58 -21.38
CA LEU A 310 -10.50 -20.89 -20.80
C LEU A 310 -9.93 -21.56 -19.55
N GLY A 311 -10.63 -22.55 -18.98
CA GLY A 311 -10.24 -23.18 -17.73
C GLY A 311 -10.57 -22.34 -16.51
N GLY A 312 -10.18 -22.83 -15.32
CA GLY A 312 -10.43 -22.16 -14.05
C GLY A 312 -9.37 -21.12 -13.69
N ALA A 313 -9.47 -20.61 -12.48
CA ALA A 313 -8.47 -19.70 -11.90
C ALA A 313 -7.15 -20.43 -11.60
N THR A 314 -6.03 -19.71 -11.66
CA THR A 314 -4.69 -20.27 -11.35
C THR A 314 -4.17 -19.73 -10.03
N LEU A 315 -3.92 -20.60 -9.08
CA LEU A 315 -3.29 -20.29 -7.79
C LEU A 315 -1.81 -20.60 -7.84
N LEU A 316 -0.96 -19.63 -7.48
CA LEU A 316 0.49 -19.79 -7.31
C LEU A 316 0.84 -19.59 -5.84
N LEU A 317 1.65 -20.51 -5.30
CA LEU A 317 2.17 -20.43 -3.95
C LEU A 317 3.69 -20.66 -3.97
N ILE A 318 4.41 -19.88 -3.16
CA ILE A 318 5.84 -20.09 -2.91
C ILE A 318 6.04 -20.03 -1.41
N PHE A 319 6.72 -21.05 -0.88
CA PHE A 319 7.14 -21.13 0.52
C PHE A 319 8.65 -21.07 0.59
N GLU A 320 9.19 -20.21 1.45
CA GLU A 320 10.61 -19.99 1.67
C GLU A 320 10.97 -20.24 3.15
N GLY A 321 12.24 -20.51 3.43
CA GLY A 321 12.75 -20.68 4.80
C GLY A 321 13.89 -21.68 4.87
N THR A 322 13.98 -22.45 5.97
CA THR A 322 14.81 -23.65 6.01
C THR A 322 14.20 -24.74 5.10
N SER A 323 14.98 -25.75 4.72
CA SER A 323 14.45 -26.85 3.88
C SER A 323 13.25 -27.53 4.53
N GLU A 324 13.33 -27.79 5.83
CA GLU A 324 12.27 -28.44 6.59
C GLU A 324 11.00 -27.59 6.67
N GLN A 325 11.13 -26.29 6.99
CA GLN A 325 9.99 -25.37 7.08
C GLN A 325 9.26 -25.24 5.74
N ALA A 326 10.01 -24.97 4.67
CA ALA A 326 9.43 -24.81 3.33
C ALA A 326 8.73 -26.08 2.85
N GLU A 327 9.29 -27.29 3.16
CA GLU A 327 8.67 -28.57 2.83
C GLU A 327 7.36 -28.78 3.59
N GLN A 328 7.38 -28.67 4.93
CA GLN A 328 6.21 -28.88 5.78
C GLN A 328 5.04 -27.95 5.40
N ASP A 329 5.33 -26.66 5.13
CA ASP A 329 4.29 -25.71 4.74
C ASP A 329 3.75 -26.02 3.33
N ALA A 330 4.61 -26.45 2.39
CA ALA A 330 4.20 -26.87 1.06
C ALA A 330 3.35 -28.16 1.09
N GLU A 331 3.69 -29.13 1.93
CA GLU A 331 2.90 -30.35 2.14
C GLU A 331 1.52 -30.03 2.72
N ARG A 332 1.45 -29.19 3.76
CA ARG A 332 0.18 -28.73 4.34
C ARG A 332 -0.70 -28.03 3.30
N ALA A 333 -0.11 -27.12 2.51
CA ALA A 333 -0.80 -26.45 1.43
C ALA A 333 -1.30 -27.42 0.36
N THR A 334 -0.50 -28.43 0.01
CA THR A 334 -0.87 -29.47 -0.97
C THR A 334 -2.10 -30.24 -0.50
N VAL A 335 -2.15 -30.67 0.76
CA VAL A 335 -3.31 -31.37 1.33
C VAL A 335 -4.58 -30.50 1.25
N LEU A 336 -4.49 -29.21 1.58
CA LEU A 336 -5.64 -28.29 1.52
C LEU A 336 -6.10 -28.08 0.07
N CYS A 337 -5.18 -27.88 -0.86
CA CYS A 337 -5.50 -27.74 -2.29
C CYS A 337 -6.19 -29.00 -2.85
N GLN A 338 -5.70 -30.18 -2.50
CA GLN A 338 -6.31 -31.45 -2.92
C GLN A 338 -7.73 -31.64 -2.35
N ARG A 339 -7.93 -31.32 -1.07
CA ARG A 339 -9.25 -31.37 -0.42
C ARG A 339 -10.24 -30.40 -1.06
N ALA A 340 -9.78 -29.26 -1.53
CA ALA A 340 -10.59 -28.28 -2.27
C ALA A 340 -10.85 -28.70 -3.73
N GLY A 341 -10.33 -29.85 -4.19
CA GLY A 341 -10.48 -30.33 -5.56
C GLY A 341 -9.66 -29.56 -6.59
N ALA A 342 -8.65 -28.79 -6.17
CA ALA A 342 -7.77 -28.08 -7.08
C ALA A 342 -6.80 -29.02 -7.78
N ARG A 343 -6.64 -28.85 -9.09
CA ARG A 343 -5.77 -29.69 -9.92
C ARG A 343 -4.35 -29.14 -9.93
N SER A 344 -3.36 -29.96 -9.57
CA SER A 344 -1.95 -29.55 -9.62
C SER A 344 -1.50 -29.24 -11.05
N LEU A 345 -0.76 -28.15 -11.18
CA LEU A 345 -0.07 -27.72 -12.41
C LEU A 345 1.46 -27.93 -12.30
N GLY A 346 1.93 -28.55 -11.20
CA GLY A 346 3.35 -28.68 -10.91
C GLY A 346 3.99 -27.36 -10.48
N GLU A 347 5.32 -27.30 -10.51
CA GLU A 347 6.09 -26.14 -10.06
C GLU A 347 6.30 -25.07 -11.15
N GLY A 348 6.17 -25.49 -12.42
CA GLY A 348 6.54 -24.68 -13.59
C GLY A 348 5.99 -23.26 -13.59
N PRO A 349 4.68 -23.04 -13.40
CA PRO A 349 4.09 -21.71 -13.40
C PRO A 349 4.63 -20.79 -12.30
N ALA A 350 4.81 -21.30 -11.08
CA ALA A 350 5.34 -20.52 -9.96
C ALA A 350 6.83 -20.16 -10.14
N ARG A 351 7.64 -21.10 -10.67
CA ARG A 351 9.04 -20.85 -11.03
C ARG A 351 9.17 -19.81 -12.15
N ALA A 352 8.35 -19.91 -13.19
CA ALA A 352 8.33 -18.94 -14.28
C ALA A 352 7.92 -17.55 -13.79
N TRP A 353 6.91 -17.49 -12.92
CA TRP A 353 6.48 -16.24 -12.32
C TRP A 353 7.64 -15.57 -11.53
N LEU A 354 8.32 -16.33 -10.65
CA LEU A 354 9.43 -15.79 -9.86
C LEU A 354 10.56 -15.23 -10.74
N ALA A 355 10.88 -15.93 -11.84
CA ALA A 355 11.93 -15.51 -12.78
C ALA A 355 11.59 -14.19 -13.51
N HIS A 356 10.31 -13.89 -13.66
CA HIS A 356 9.84 -12.73 -14.44
C HIS A 356 9.12 -11.66 -13.60
N ARG A 357 9.06 -11.81 -12.28
CA ARG A 357 8.23 -10.98 -11.38
C ARG A 357 8.45 -9.48 -11.47
N TYR A 358 9.63 -9.03 -11.85
CA TYR A 358 9.95 -7.60 -11.99
C TYR A 358 9.75 -7.07 -13.41
N SER A 359 9.59 -7.94 -14.42
CA SER A 359 9.44 -7.52 -15.82
C SER A 359 7.99 -7.22 -16.21
N VAL A 360 7.01 -7.63 -15.39
CA VAL A 360 5.58 -7.53 -15.74
C VAL A 360 5.17 -6.07 -15.94
N SER A 361 5.57 -5.18 -15.04
CA SER A 361 5.23 -3.74 -15.11
C SER A 361 5.75 -3.05 -16.38
N PHE A 362 6.88 -3.51 -16.92
CA PHE A 362 7.45 -2.93 -18.15
C PHE A 362 6.77 -3.40 -19.45
N ARG A 363 6.01 -4.50 -19.41
CA ARG A 363 5.25 -5.00 -20.57
C ARG A 363 4.12 -4.05 -20.98
N GLN A 364 3.60 -3.25 -20.08
CA GLN A 364 2.56 -2.25 -20.35
C GLN A 364 3.01 -1.21 -21.38
N SER A 365 4.31 -0.90 -21.46
CA SER A 365 4.85 0.05 -22.44
C SER A 365 4.56 -0.33 -23.88
N SER A 366 4.36 -1.61 -24.18
CA SER A 366 4.01 -2.09 -25.52
C SER A 366 2.58 -1.70 -25.92
N ALA A 367 1.64 -1.68 -24.97
CA ALA A 367 0.27 -1.23 -25.22
C ALA A 367 0.23 0.25 -25.61
N PHE A 368 0.98 1.09 -24.90
CA PHE A 368 1.07 2.52 -25.21
C PHE A 368 1.65 2.77 -26.61
N ARG A 369 2.66 2.01 -27.05
CA ARG A 369 3.19 2.12 -28.43
C ARG A 369 2.17 1.77 -29.51
N LEU A 370 1.18 0.94 -29.19
CA LEU A 370 0.09 0.56 -30.11
C LEU A 370 -1.11 1.53 -30.06
N GLY A 371 -1.02 2.63 -29.30
CA GLY A 371 -2.10 3.59 -29.14
C GLY A 371 -3.21 3.10 -28.18
N ALA A 372 -2.92 2.10 -27.37
CA ALA A 372 -3.76 1.68 -26.27
C ALA A 372 -3.25 2.27 -24.96
N PHE A 373 -4.10 2.35 -23.94
CA PHE A 373 -3.68 2.55 -22.56
C PHE A 373 -3.89 1.27 -21.76
N THR A 374 -3.06 1.08 -20.77
CA THR A 374 -3.19 0.02 -19.76
C THR A 374 -2.91 0.62 -18.40
N ASP A 375 -3.73 0.27 -17.43
CA ASP A 375 -3.50 0.64 -16.03
C ASP A 375 -4.00 -0.44 -15.09
N THR A 376 -3.65 -0.33 -13.82
CA THR A 376 -4.03 -1.27 -12.77
C THR A 376 -4.62 -0.52 -11.59
N MET A 377 -5.90 -0.79 -11.31
CA MET A 377 -6.58 -0.37 -10.09
C MET A 377 -6.40 -1.46 -9.04
N GLU A 378 -5.88 -1.11 -7.86
CA GLU A 378 -5.77 -2.04 -6.75
C GLU A 378 -6.57 -1.53 -5.56
N VAL A 379 -7.30 -2.45 -4.95
CA VAL A 379 -8.11 -2.24 -3.74
C VAL A 379 -7.99 -3.46 -2.84
N ALA A 380 -8.46 -3.36 -1.60
CA ALA A 380 -8.54 -4.50 -0.70
C ALA A 380 -9.92 -4.57 -0.05
N ALA A 381 -10.35 -5.78 0.26
CA ALA A 381 -11.63 -6.01 0.92
C ALA A 381 -11.54 -7.18 1.91
N PRO A 382 -12.39 -7.20 2.96
CA PRO A 382 -12.64 -8.38 3.78
C PRO A 382 -13.10 -9.55 2.90
N TRP A 383 -12.82 -10.79 3.33
CA TRP A 383 -13.18 -11.99 2.57
C TRP A 383 -14.66 -12.04 2.21
N SER A 384 -15.54 -11.71 3.14
CA SER A 384 -17.00 -11.68 2.96
C SER A 384 -17.49 -10.72 1.87
N LYS A 385 -16.66 -9.76 1.45
CA LYS A 385 -16.99 -8.76 0.43
C LYS A 385 -16.25 -8.94 -0.88
N LEU A 386 -15.27 -9.85 -0.89
CA LEU A 386 -14.30 -9.97 -1.98
C LEU A 386 -14.95 -10.32 -3.32
N GLU A 387 -15.90 -11.26 -3.32
CA GLU A 387 -16.65 -11.67 -4.52
C GLU A 387 -17.52 -10.53 -5.08
N ALA A 388 -18.22 -9.82 -4.21
CA ALA A 388 -19.01 -8.66 -4.59
C ALA A 388 -18.15 -7.54 -5.19
N VAL A 389 -16.96 -7.29 -4.62
CA VAL A 389 -15.99 -6.33 -5.16
C VAL A 389 -15.48 -6.79 -6.53
N TYR A 390 -15.08 -8.04 -6.67
CA TYR A 390 -14.61 -8.61 -7.93
C TYR A 390 -15.64 -8.44 -9.04
N THR A 391 -16.87 -8.85 -8.80
CA THR A 391 -17.97 -8.81 -9.77
C THR A 391 -18.34 -7.38 -10.14
N SER A 392 -18.54 -6.52 -9.13
CA SER A 392 -19.00 -5.14 -9.35
C SER A 392 -17.96 -4.29 -10.09
N VAL A 393 -16.67 -4.43 -9.73
CA VAL A 393 -15.60 -3.66 -10.38
C VAL A 393 -15.35 -4.14 -11.80
N ARG A 394 -15.35 -5.46 -12.06
CA ARG A 394 -15.26 -6.00 -13.43
C ARG A 394 -16.40 -5.48 -14.30
N ALA A 395 -17.64 -5.55 -13.81
CA ALA A 395 -18.81 -5.05 -14.54
C ALA A 395 -18.67 -3.56 -14.88
N ALA A 396 -18.29 -2.72 -13.90
CA ALA A 396 -18.13 -1.29 -14.10
C ALA A 396 -17.00 -0.94 -15.08
N LEU A 397 -15.85 -1.60 -14.96
CA LEU A 397 -14.69 -1.36 -15.84
C LEU A 397 -14.92 -1.90 -17.26
N SER A 398 -15.64 -3.01 -17.43
CA SER A 398 -15.91 -3.64 -18.74
C SER A 398 -16.69 -2.72 -19.69
N GLU A 399 -17.41 -1.74 -19.16
CA GLU A 399 -18.06 -0.68 -19.92
C GLU A 399 -17.06 0.20 -20.69
N HIS A 400 -15.83 0.28 -20.20
CA HIS A 400 -14.79 1.19 -20.70
C HIS A 400 -13.56 0.47 -21.27
N ALA A 401 -13.23 -0.72 -20.75
CA ALA A 401 -11.97 -1.42 -21.05
C ALA A 401 -12.14 -2.95 -20.98
N LEU A 402 -11.22 -3.68 -21.58
CA LEU A 402 -11.00 -5.10 -21.27
C LEU A 402 -10.41 -5.20 -19.87
N VAL A 403 -10.95 -6.09 -19.04
CA VAL A 403 -10.58 -6.23 -17.64
C VAL A 403 -10.12 -7.65 -17.33
N MET A 404 -9.02 -7.77 -16.62
CA MET A 404 -8.53 -9.01 -16.01
C MET A 404 -8.21 -8.73 -14.54
N ALA A 405 -8.23 -9.75 -13.70
CA ALA A 405 -7.99 -9.55 -12.28
C ALA A 405 -7.11 -10.64 -11.69
N HIS A 406 -6.30 -10.23 -10.70
CA HIS A 406 -5.62 -11.18 -9.85
C HIS A 406 -5.59 -10.69 -8.40
N LEU A 407 -5.56 -11.67 -7.49
CA LEU A 407 -5.38 -11.42 -6.07
C LEU A 407 -3.92 -11.62 -5.72
N SER A 408 -3.45 -10.75 -4.84
CA SER A 408 -2.15 -10.87 -4.16
C SER A 408 -2.30 -10.31 -2.75
N HIS A 409 -1.30 -10.47 -1.90
CA HIS A 409 -1.34 -9.88 -0.56
C HIS A 409 -2.56 -10.34 0.25
N ALA A 410 -2.65 -11.66 0.46
CA ALA A 410 -3.71 -12.28 1.26
C ALA A 410 -3.37 -12.24 2.75
N TYR A 411 -4.37 -11.89 3.57
CA TYR A 411 -4.30 -11.77 5.02
C TYR A 411 -5.43 -12.58 5.67
N PRO A 412 -5.40 -12.84 6.98
CA PRO A 412 -6.48 -13.59 7.66
C PRO A 412 -7.86 -12.97 7.49
N ASP A 413 -7.94 -11.64 7.42
CA ASP A 413 -9.17 -10.86 7.37
C ASP A 413 -9.60 -10.44 5.96
N GLY A 414 -8.78 -10.65 4.94
CA GLY A 414 -9.12 -10.28 3.56
C GLY A 414 -7.95 -10.31 2.60
N CYS A 415 -8.17 -9.76 1.41
CA CYS A 415 -7.17 -9.79 0.34
C CYS A 415 -7.21 -8.53 -0.52
N SER A 416 -6.09 -8.23 -1.18
CA SER A 416 -6.09 -7.22 -2.24
C SER A 416 -6.43 -7.83 -3.59
N ILE A 417 -7.14 -7.06 -4.41
CA ILE A 417 -7.44 -7.38 -5.81
C ILE A 417 -6.84 -6.29 -6.70
N TYR A 418 -6.18 -6.74 -7.75
CA TYR A 418 -5.73 -5.90 -8.85
C TYR A 418 -6.67 -6.10 -10.03
N PHE A 419 -7.18 -5.01 -10.57
CA PHE A 419 -7.94 -4.98 -11.81
C PHE A 419 -7.07 -4.32 -12.87
N THR A 420 -6.45 -5.11 -13.73
CA THR A 420 -5.73 -4.59 -14.89
C THR A 420 -6.71 -4.37 -16.01
N PHE A 421 -6.76 -3.16 -16.54
CA PHE A 421 -7.69 -2.80 -17.61
C PHE A 421 -6.97 -2.11 -18.76
N SER A 422 -7.42 -2.41 -19.98
CA SER A 422 -6.78 -1.97 -21.21
C SER A 422 -7.81 -1.57 -22.26
N ALA A 423 -7.61 -0.43 -22.92
CA ALA A 423 -8.48 0.01 -24.01
C ALA A 423 -7.71 0.80 -25.07
N LEU A 424 -8.26 0.87 -26.28
CA LEU A 424 -7.72 1.76 -27.31
C LEU A 424 -7.99 3.22 -26.97
N GLY A 425 -6.93 4.01 -27.10
CA GLY A 425 -6.95 5.45 -26.97
C GLY A 425 -6.99 6.22 -28.30
N ALA A 426 -7.41 5.58 -29.37
CA ALA A 426 -7.10 5.91 -30.77
C ALA A 426 -7.48 7.33 -31.28
N ILE A 427 -8.09 8.21 -30.48
CA ILE A 427 -8.42 9.59 -30.90
C ILE A 427 -8.06 10.53 -29.76
N ALA A 428 -7.25 11.56 -30.05
CA ALA A 428 -6.89 12.62 -29.11
C ALA A 428 -8.13 13.16 -28.35
N GLY A 429 -8.01 13.35 -27.04
CA GLY A 429 -9.09 13.77 -26.14
C GLY A 429 -10.07 12.67 -25.72
N ARG A 430 -10.36 11.67 -26.56
CA ARG A 430 -11.25 10.55 -26.19
C ARG A 430 -10.58 9.51 -25.31
N ALA A 431 -9.26 9.32 -25.45
CA ALA A 431 -8.49 8.40 -24.61
C ALA A 431 -8.49 8.82 -23.15
N VAL A 432 -8.25 10.10 -22.91
CA VAL A 432 -8.26 10.73 -21.59
C VAL A 432 -9.61 10.58 -20.93
N ASN A 433 -10.69 10.99 -21.61
CA ASN A 433 -12.05 10.89 -21.08
C ASN A 433 -12.45 9.43 -20.76
N ARG A 434 -12.03 8.48 -21.59
CA ARG A 434 -12.29 7.05 -21.40
C ARG A 434 -11.51 6.49 -20.21
N TYR A 435 -10.24 6.87 -20.09
CA TYR A 435 -9.39 6.49 -18.96
C TYR A 435 -9.99 7.02 -17.66
N ASP A 436 -10.31 8.31 -17.59
CA ASP A 436 -10.89 8.93 -16.40
C ASP A 436 -12.27 8.36 -16.04
N ALA A 437 -13.09 8.00 -17.08
CA ALA A 437 -14.38 7.34 -16.86
C ALA A 437 -14.21 5.93 -16.30
N ALA A 438 -13.25 5.15 -16.81
CA ALA A 438 -12.92 3.82 -16.28
C ALA A 438 -12.51 3.89 -14.80
N TRP A 439 -11.61 4.80 -14.44
CA TRP A 439 -11.19 5.01 -13.05
C TRP A 439 -12.36 5.42 -12.15
N ARG A 440 -13.20 6.37 -12.56
CA ARG A 440 -14.36 6.80 -11.77
C ARG A 440 -15.36 5.65 -11.56
N ALA A 441 -15.66 4.89 -12.61
CA ALA A 441 -16.60 3.78 -12.55
C ALA A 441 -16.07 2.65 -11.67
N GLY A 442 -14.85 2.18 -11.92
CA GLY A 442 -14.26 1.08 -11.18
C GLY A 442 -14.07 1.39 -9.69
N LEU A 443 -13.51 2.57 -9.37
CA LEU A 443 -13.29 2.97 -7.99
C LEU A 443 -14.61 3.22 -7.25
N GLY A 444 -15.62 3.78 -7.94
CA GLY A 444 -16.98 3.93 -7.39
C GLY A 444 -17.61 2.60 -7.06
N ALA A 445 -17.52 1.61 -7.95
CA ALA A 445 -18.01 0.26 -7.74
C ALA A 445 -17.27 -0.45 -6.58
N ALA A 446 -15.94 -0.31 -6.50
CA ALA A 446 -15.15 -0.88 -5.42
C ALA A 446 -15.59 -0.36 -4.04
N LEU A 447 -15.71 0.96 -3.90
CA LEU A 447 -16.14 1.59 -2.66
C LEU A 447 -17.57 1.22 -2.28
N ALA A 448 -18.48 1.15 -3.25
CA ALA A 448 -19.88 0.75 -3.03
C ALA A 448 -19.99 -0.72 -2.59
N ALA A 449 -19.14 -1.61 -3.12
CA ALA A 449 -19.09 -3.02 -2.74
C ALA A 449 -18.34 -3.27 -1.41
N GLY A 450 -17.76 -2.23 -0.79
CA GLY A 450 -17.13 -2.33 0.53
C GLY A 450 -15.61 -2.51 0.52
N ALA A 451 -14.95 -2.33 -0.63
CA ALA A 451 -13.48 -2.26 -0.68
C ALA A 451 -12.97 -0.91 -0.15
N ASN A 452 -11.66 -0.86 0.15
CA ASN A 452 -10.96 0.38 0.44
C ASN A 452 -10.58 1.13 -0.86
N LEU A 453 -10.01 2.31 -0.67
CA LEU A 453 -9.56 3.16 -1.78
C LEU A 453 -8.22 2.70 -2.39
N SER A 454 -7.33 2.17 -1.57
CA SER A 454 -6.00 1.72 -1.97
C SER A 454 -5.40 0.78 -0.93
N HIS A 455 -4.80 -0.32 -1.40
CA HIS A 455 -4.04 -1.22 -0.54
C HIS A 455 -2.58 -0.78 -0.40
N HIS A 456 -1.90 -0.36 -1.50
CA HIS A 456 -0.47 -0.07 -1.47
C HIS A 456 0.07 0.90 -2.54
N HIS A 457 -0.71 1.32 -3.53
CA HIS A 457 -0.24 2.30 -4.53
C HIS A 457 -0.29 3.74 -4.01
N GLY A 458 -0.90 3.96 -2.85
CA GLY A 458 -1.16 5.29 -2.33
C GLY A 458 -2.41 5.92 -2.94
N VAL A 459 -2.59 7.18 -2.64
CA VAL A 459 -3.74 8.00 -3.06
C VAL A 459 -3.37 8.92 -4.22
N GLY A 460 -2.25 9.63 -4.08
CA GLY A 460 -1.83 10.64 -5.04
C GLY A 460 -2.93 11.64 -5.33
N ARG A 461 -2.96 12.13 -6.58
CA ARG A 461 -4.07 12.94 -7.09
C ARG A 461 -5.17 12.11 -7.72
N SER A 462 -4.85 10.90 -8.19
CA SER A 462 -5.81 10.03 -8.87
C SER A 462 -6.99 9.61 -8.00
N LYS A 463 -6.78 9.47 -6.70
CA LYS A 463 -7.78 8.98 -5.74
C LYS A 463 -8.16 10.02 -4.67
N ALA A 464 -7.43 11.16 -4.60
CA ALA A 464 -7.60 12.17 -3.55
C ALA A 464 -9.05 12.63 -3.38
N GLY A 465 -9.78 12.87 -4.48
CA GLY A 465 -11.20 13.27 -4.43
C GLY A 465 -12.15 12.27 -3.74
N ARG A 466 -11.70 11.04 -3.49
CA ARG A 466 -12.46 9.98 -2.81
C ARG A 466 -11.97 9.69 -1.40
N LEU A 467 -10.96 10.41 -0.90
CA LEU A 467 -10.36 10.11 0.40
C LEU A 467 -11.36 10.24 1.56
N ALA A 468 -12.32 11.17 1.45
CA ALA A 468 -13.39 11.29 2.43
C ALA A 468 -14.32 10.07 2.50
N ALA A 469 -14.48 9.29 1.43
CA ALA A 469 -15.23 8.03 1.46
C ALA A 469 -14.51 6.93 2.26
N GLU A 470 -13.20 7.05 2.44
CA GLU A 470 -12.35 6.14 3.22
C GLU A 470 -12.23 6.57 4.68
N LEU A 471 -12.04 7.86 4.93
CA LEU A 471 -11.66 8.42 6.24
C LEU A 471 -12.77 9.25 6.90
N GLY A 472 -13.89 9.51 6.20
CA GLY A 472 -14.89 10.44 6.67
C GLY A 472 -14.30 11.82 6.96
N GLN A 473 -14.68 12.43 8.09
CA GLN A 473 -14.07 13.69 8.56
C GLN A 473 -12.61 13.50 9.05
N GLY A 474 -12.06 12.29 9.06
CA GLY A 474 -10.64 12.05 9.34
C GLY A 474 -9.69 12.79 8.39
N THR A 475 -10.17 13.19 7.21
CA THR A 475 -9.44 14.10 6.30
C THR A 475 -9.13 15.46 6.94
N GLU A 476 -10.00 15.96 7.81
CA GLU A 476 -9.76 17.16 8.58
C GLU A 476 -8.66 16.96 9.63
N LEU A 477 -8.61 15.79 10.27
CA LEU A 477 -7.51 15.47 11.20
C LEU A 477 -6.16 15.44 10.46
N LEU A 478 -6.12 14.89 9.24
CA LEU A 478 -4.91 14.93 8.39
C LEU A 478 -4.52 16.36 8.03
N SER A 479 -5.49 17.20 7.67
CA SER A 479 -5.24 18.60 7.35
C SER A 479 -4.66 19.37 8.55
N ARG A 480 -5.22 19.18 9.73
CA ARG A 480 -4.72 19.78 10.98
C ARG A 480 -3.32 19.26 11.35
N LEU A 481 -3.09 17.97 11.23
CA LEU A 481 -1.77 17.37 11.47
C LEU A 481 -0.73 17.97 10.53
N ARG A 482 -1.08 18.08 9.23
CA ARG A 482 -0.23 18.73 8.23
C ARG A 482 0.08 20.18 8.63
N HIS A 483 -0.91 20.96 9.00
CA HIS A 483 -0.69 22.33 9.45
C HIS A 483 0.20 22.43 10.69
N GLY A 484 0.10 21.47 11.62
CA GLY A 484 0.96 21.41 12.81
C GLY A 484 2.43 21.13 12.48
N TRP A 485 2.70 20.25 11.52
CA TRP A 485 4.06 19.87 11.15
C TRP A 485 4.64 20.65 9.98
N ASP A 486 3.79 21.23 9.15
CA ASP A 486 4.12 22.05 7.99
C ASP A 486 3.21 23.29 7.93
N PRO A 487 3.36 24.26 8.85
CA PRO A 487 2.48 25.42 8.93
C PRO A 487 2.56 26.31 7.69
N GLY A 488 3.64 26.23 6.92
CA GLY A 488 3.82 26.95 5.65
C GLY A 488 3.19 26.26 4.44
N GLY A 489 2.70 25.02 4.58
CA GLY A 489 2.19 24.23 3.46
C GLY A 489 3.24 23.96 2.38
N LEU A 490 4.49 23.84 2.79
CA LEU A 490 5.64 23.76 1.90
C LEU A 490 5.72 22.43 1.14
N PHE A 491 5.35 21.33 1.83
CA PHE A 491 5.57 19.98 1.33
C PHE A 491 4.47 19.52 0.39
N ASN A 492 4.87 19.08 -0.81
CA ASN A 492 4.08 18.39 -1.84
C ASN A 492 2.65 18.93 -1.96
N PRO A 493 2.46 20.20 -2.36
CA PRO A 493 1.16 20.84 -2.41
C PRO A 493 0.22 20.09 -3.36
N GLY A 494 -1.03 19.88 -2.94
CA GLY A 494 -2.04 19.16 -3.70
C GLY A 494 -2.00 17.64 -3.60
N ALA A 495 -0.96 17.01 -3.01
CA ALA A 495 -1.01 15.61 -2.65
C ALA A 495 -1.92 15.40 -1.43
N LEU A 496 -2.65 14.29 -1.40
CA LEU A 496 -3.64 13.96 -0.36
C LEU A 496 -4.67 15.07 -0.11
N SER A 497 -4.78 16.05 -1.00
CA SER A 497 -5.73 17.16 -0.90
C SER A 497 -6.54 17.27 -2.18
N ALA A 498 -7.86 17.27 -2.04
CA ALA A 498 -8.81 17.65 -3.07
C ALA A 498 -9.92 18.42 -2.37
N PRO A 499 -10.72 19.24 -3.05
CA PRO A 499 -11.98 19.67 -2.48
C PRO A 499 -12.81 18.41 -2.18
N PHE A 500 -12.87 18.04 -0.91
CA PHE A 500 -13.62 16.88 -0.47
C PHE A 500 -15.10 17.22 -0.48
N GLU A 501 -15.89 16.58 -1.32
CA GLU A 501 -17.32 16.47 -1.07
C GLU A 501 -17.50 15.57 0.16
N VAL A 502 -17.57 16.17 1.34
CA VAL A 502 -17.89 15.46 2.58
C VAL A 502 -19.35 15.04 2.49
N GLN A 503 -19.58 13.83 2.03
CA GLN A 503 -20.89 13.21 2.26
C GLN A 503 -20.93 12.89 3.76
N PRO A 504 -21.93 13.38 4.51
CA PRO A 504 -22.08 13.04 5.91
C PRO A 504 -22.20 11.51 6.01
N VAL A 505 -21.27 10.88 6.69
CA VAL A 505 -21.41 9.48 7.07
C VAL A 505 -22.61 9.43 8.00
N ALA A 506 -23.70 8.80 7.55
CA ALA A 506 -24.89 8.66 8.36
C ALA A 506 -24.53 7.89 9.64
N VAL A 507 -24.54 8.59 10.77
CA VAL A 507 -24.39 7.97 12.10
C VAL A 507 -25.62 7.07 12.25
N ARG A 508 -25.43 5.76 12.10
CA ARG A 508 -26.50 4.78 12.30
C ARG A 508 -26.75 4.65 13.81
N SER A 509 -27.77 5.33 14.31
CA SER A 509 -28.32 5.08 15.65
C SER A 509 -28.86 3.64 15.73
N GLY A 510 -28.64 2.95 16.86
CA GLY A 510 -29.19 1.59 17.08
C GLY A 510 -28.31 0.45 16.56
N ARG A 511 -27.02 0.65 16.32
CA ARG A 511 -26.08 -0.45 16.01
C ARG A 511 -25.95 -1.41 17.18
N ALA A 512 -25.86 -2.72 16.87
CA ALA A 512 -25.51 -3.74 17.87
C ALA A 512 -24.19 -3.39 18.57
N SER A 513 -24.06 -3.75 19.83
CA SER A 513 -22.83 -3.56 20.61
C SER A 513 -21.66 -4.39 20.06
N LEU A 514 -21.95 -5.50 19.35
CA LEU A 514 -21.01 -6.34 18.63
C LEU A 514 -21.66 -6.88 17.37
N ALA A 515 -20.96 -6.81 16.24
CA ALA A 515 -21.32 -7.45 14.97
C ALA A 515 -20.13 -8.29 14.47
N LEU A 516 -20.42 -9.54 14.07
CA LEU A 516 -19.41 -10.49 13.60
C LEU A 516 -19.44 -10.64 12.08
N ASP A 517 -18.27 -10.68 11.48
CA ASP A 517 -18.00 -11.20 10.15
C ASP A 517 -17.09 -12.43 10.31
N GLU A 518 -17.73 -13.60 10.48
CA GLU A 518 -17.04 -14.85 10.77
C GLU A 518 -16.17 -15.31 9.58
N GLU A 519 -16.58 -15.00 8.37
CA GLU A 519 -15.82 -15.31 7.15
C GLU A 519 -14.51 -14.56 7.09
N SER A 520 -14.53 -13.29 7.48
CA SER A 520 -13.35 -12.42 7.47
C SER A 520 -12.60 -12.42 8.81
N LEU A 521 -13.07 -13.15 9.83
CA LEU A 521 -12.53 -13.11 11.18
C LEU A 521 -12.45 -11.67 11.74
N LEU A 522 -13.54 -10.92 11.59
CA LEU A 522 -13.65 -9.54 12.05
C LEU A 522 -14.81 -9.37 13.02
N ALA A 523 -14.61 -8.53 14.04
CA ALA A 523 -15.65 -8.13 14.98
C ALA A 523 -15.72 -6.60 15.08
N GLU A 524 -16.82 -6.00 14.66
CA GLU A 524 -17.10 -4.59 14.94
C GLU A 524 -17.70 -4.48 16.34
N VAL A 525 -17.05 -3.75 17.22
CA VAL A 525 -17.42 -3.63 18.62
C VAL A 525 -17.58 -2.17 19.05
N ASP A 526 -18.50 -1.92 19.98
CA ASP A 526 -18.57 -0.68 20.73
C ASP A 526 -17.35 -0.62 21.67
N ALA A 527 -16.56 0.44 21.55
CA ALA A 527 -15.31 0.55 22.28
C ALA A 527 -15.48 0.75 23.81
N GLN A 528 -16.71 0.99 24.28
CA GLN A 528 -17.03 1.05 25.71
C GLN A 528 -17.23 -0.33 26.35
N LEU A 529 -17.37 -1.39 25.55
CA LEU A 529 -17.42 -2.76 26.10
C LEU A 529 -16.10 -3.12 26.75
N SER A 530 -16.17 -3.87 27.86
CA SER A 530 -14.96 -4.46 28.45
C SER A 530 -14.41 -5.58 27.57
N LEU A 531 -13.10 -5.79 27.61
CA LEU A 531 -12.45 -6.90 26.90
C LEU A 531 -13.07 -8.26 27.26
N GLY A 532 -13.40 -8.44 28.55
CA GLY A 532 -14.06 -9.66 29.03
C GLY A 532 -15.45 -9.86 28.44
N ALA A 533 -16.23 -8.79 28.27
CA ALA A 533 -17.54 -8.87 27.63
C ALA A 533 -17.40 -9.22 26.13
N VAL A 534 -16.45 -8.62 25.42
CA VAL A 534 -16.17 -8.93 24.03
C VAL A 534 -15.72 -10.38 23.88
N GLU A 535 -14.77 -10.86 24.69
CA GLU A 535 -14.29 -12.25 24.66
C GLU A 535 -15.41 -13.25 24.95
N ALA A 536 -16.30 -12.95 25.90
CA ALA A 536 -17.45 -13.80 26.20
C ALA A 536 -18.44 -13.89 25.04
N LEU A 537 -18.65 -12.79 24.30
CA LEU A 537 -19.50 -12.77 23.11
C LEU A 537 -18.86 -13.56 21.96
N LEU A 538 -17.59 -13.35 21.68
CA LEU A 538 -16.82 -14.05 20.64
C LEU A 538 -16.79 -15.56 20.87
N SER A 539 -16.68 -15.96 22.13
CA SER A 539 -16.62 -17.37 22.55
C SER A 539 -17.83 -18.19 22.13
N ARG A 540 -19.01 -17.55 22.00
CA ARG A 540 -20.25 -18.21 21.56
C ARG A 540 -20.19 -18.67 20.11
N SER A 541 -19.37 -17.98 19.29
CA SER A 541 -19.08 -18.34 17.88
C SER A 541 -17.75 -19.08 17.70
N GLY A 542 -17.13 -19.57 18.79
CA GLY A 542 -15.84 -20.25 18.71
C GLY A 542 -14.66 -19.34 18.35
N LEU A 543 -14.84 -18.02 18.53
CA LEU A 543 -13.83 -17.00 18.25
C LEU A 543 -13.21 -16.44 19.54
N SER A 544 -12.09 -15.73 19.40
CA SER A 544 -11.35 -15.12 20.49
C SER A 544 -10.60 -13.86 20.02
N LEU A 545 -10.38 -12.92 20.92
CA LEU A 545 -9.45 -11.80 20.72
C LEU A 545 -7.98 -12.28 20.59
N GLY A 546 -7.68 -13.50 21.07
CA GLY A 546 -6.32 -14.04 21.02
C GLY A 546 -5.32 -13.22 21.85
N LEU A 547 -5.77 -12.66 22.96
CA LEU A 547 -4.91 -11.97 23.91
C LEU A 547 -4.19 -12.97 24.81
N SER A 548 -2.96 -12.65 25.22
CA SER A 548 -2.11 -13.49 26.03
C SER A 548 -1.37 -12.67 27.10
N GLY A 549 -0.85 -13.34 28.14
CA GLY A 549 -0.15 -12.68 29.23
C GLY A 549 -1.09 -11.98 30.22
N VAL A 550 -0.60 -10.92 30.85
CA VAL A 550 -1.37 -10.14 31.82
C VAL A 550 -2.27 -9.15 31.08
N VAL A 551 -3.57 -9.43 31.10
CA VAL A 551 -4.60 -8.58 30.47
C VAL A 551 -5.60 -8.16 31.55
N ASP A 552 -5.88 -6.87 31.64
CA ASP A 552 -7.00 -6.37 32.41
C ASP A 552 -8.30 -6.54 31.65
N TRP A 553 -9.00 -7.63 31.86
CA TRP A 553 -10.26 -7.97 31.20
C TRP A 553 -11.42 -7.03 31.56
N SER A 554 -11.25 -6.21 32.59
CA SER A 554 -12.24 -5.19 33.00
C SER A 554 -12.09 -3.89 32.21
N SER A 555 -10.92 -3.65 31.61
CA SER A 555 -10.66 -2.48 30.75
C SER A 555 -11.62 -2.43 29.58
N SER A 556 -12.08 -1.23 29.24
CA SER A 556 -12.81 -1.00 27.99
C SER A 556 -11.88 -1.23 26.78
N VAL A 557 -12.47 -1.57 25.64
CA VAL A 557 -11.72 -1.67 24.37
C VAL A 557 -11.04 -0.34 24.05
N ALA A 558 -11.69 0.82 24.34
CA ALA A 558 -11.11 2.14 24.13
C ALA A 558 -9.85 2.37 24.98
N ASP A 559 -9.89 2.02 26.27
CA ASP A 559 -8.73 2.17 27.17
C ASP A 559 -7.60 1.20 26.82
N TRP A 560 -7.95 -0.02 26.41
CA TRP A 560 -6.99 -1.00 25.90
C TRP A 560 -6.26 -0.52 24.65
N LEU A 561 -6.98 0.08 23.68
CA LEU A 561 -6.38 0.71 22.51
C LEU A 561 -5.48 1.89 22.91
N ALA A 562 -6.00 2.77 23.79
CA ALA A 562 -5.29 3.95 24.24
C ALA A 562 -4.00 3.61 25.00
N SER A 563 -3.92 2.44 25.65
CA SER A 563 -2.73 1.96 26.38
C SER A 563 -1.74 1.16 25.52
N GLY A 564 -2.01 0.98 24.20
CA GLY A 564 -1.07 0.32 23.27
C GLY A 564 -1.24 -1.20 23.18
N PHE A 565 -2.45 -1.72 23.31
CA PHE A 565 -2.81 -3.13 23.07
C PHE A 565 -2.12 -4.15 24.01
N PRO A 566 -2.09 -3.96 25.33
CA PRO A 566 -1.46 -4.93 26.22
C PRO A 566 -2.06 -6.34 26.03
N GLY A 567 -1.20 -7.36 26.01
CA GLY A 567 -1.61 -8.74 25.76
C GLY A 567 -1.93 -9.11 24.31
N ALA A 568 -1.98 -8.15 23.40
CA ALA A 568 -2.12 -8.46 21.98
C ALA A 568 -0.87 -9.18 21.45
N LYS A 569 -1.07 -10.08 20.47
CA LYS A 569 0.06 -10.66 19.71
C LYS A 569 0.94 -9.55 19.18
N ASP A 570 2.23 -9.79 19.22
CA ASP A 570 3.18 -8.84 18.74
C ASP A 570 3.09 -8.72 17.20
N ALA A 571 2.62 -7.55 16.73
CA ALA A 571 2.56 -7.26 15.30
C ALA A 571 3.92 -7.27 14.61
N TRP A 572 5.02 -7.16 15.38
CA TRP A 572 6.37 -7.31 14.85
C TRP A 572 6.78 -8.77 14.71
N ALA A 573 6.25 -9.60 15.56
CA ALA A 573 6.47 -11.03 15.49
C ALA A 573 5.63 -11.67 14.37
N ASP A 574 4.34 -11.29 14.25
CA ASP A 574 3.47 -11.67 13.14
C ASP A 574 2.93 -10.41 12.45
N PRO A 575 3.67 -9.84 11.49
CA PRO A 575 3.30 -8.59 10.82
C PRO A 575 1.97 -8.68 10.05
N VAL A 576 1.54 -9.89 9.72
CA VAL A 576 0.27 -10.14 9.03
C VAL A 576 -0.92 -10.03 9.97
N ALA A 577 -0.73 -10.19 11.28
CA ALA A 577 -1.77 -10.08 12.31
C ALA A 577 -2.07 -8.62 12.67
N SER A 578 -2.63 -7.84 11.73
CA SER A 578 -3.18 -6.53 12.05
C SER A 578 -4.37 -6.68 13.01
N ARG A 579 -4.41 -5.86 14.08
CA ARG A 579 -5.48 -5.95 15.09
C ARG A 579 -6.69 -5.10 14.76
N VAL A 580 -6.50 -3.99 14.07
CA VAL A 580 -7.56 -3.01 13.78
C VAL A 580 -7.72 -2.87 12.28
N ALA A 581 -8.85 -3.35 11.79
CA ALA A 581 -9.22 -3.23 10.36
C ALA A 581 -9.89 -1.89 10.04
N GLY A 582 -10.62 -1.31 11.00
CA GLY A 582 -11.30 -0.03 10.86
C GLY A 582 -11.75 0.52 12.21
N PHE A 583 -12.12 1.81 12.28
CA PHE A 583 -12.57 2.41 13.52
C PHE A 583 -13.35 3.72 13.31
N GLU A 584 -14.13 4.10 14.32
CA GLU A 584 -14.73 5.43 14.48
C GLU A 584 -14.14 6.07 15.73
N ALA A 585 -13.70 7.32 15.62
CA ALA A 585 -13.05 8.02 16.71
C ALA A 585 -13.34 9.51 16.70
N ARG A 586 -13.22 10.15 17.84
CA ARG A 586 -13.44 11.58 18.02
C ARG A 586 -12.17 12.26 18.53
N ALA A 587 -11.76 13.32 17.84
CA ALA A 587 -10.64 14.17 18.26
C ALA A 587 -10.90 15.62 17.83
N GLY A 588 -10.65 16.59 18.72
CA GLY A 588 -10.75 18.02 18.39
C GLY A 588 -12.09 18.47 17.81
N GLY A 589 -13.21 17.85 18.21
CA GLY A 589 -14.54 18.14 17.66
C GLY A 589 -14.83 17.48 16.31
N VAL A 590 -13.89 16.68 15.77
CA VAL A 590 -14.00 15.96 14.49
C VAL A 590 -14.31 14.50 14.75
N GLN A 591 -15.25 13.91 14.02
CA GLN A 591 -15.55 12.48 14.04
C GLN A 591 -14.92 11.81 12.81
N ALA A 592 -13.82 11.11 13.02
CA ALA A 592 -13.18 10.30 11.99
C ALA A 592 -13.92 8.96 11.86
N HIS A 593 -14.02 8.50 10.61
CA HIS A 593 -14.50 7.15 10.30
C HIS A 593 -13.51 6.50 9.33
N VAL A 594 -12.77 5.52 9.80
CA VAL A 594 -11.81 4.78 8.98
C VAL A 594 -12.46 3.46 8.57
N ARG A 595 -12.69 3.31 7.28
CA ARG A 595 -13.36 2.13 6.68
C ARG A 595 -12.61 0.83 7.04
N SER A 596 -13.34 -0.23 7.33
CA SER A 596 -12.75 -1.54 7.57
C SER A 596 -12.11 -2.11 6.29
N ALA A 597 -10.84 -2.48 6.38
CA ALA A 597 -10.08 -3.13 5.31
C ALA A 597 -8.92 -3.95 5.91
N PRO A 598 -8.48 -5.04 5.27
CA PRO A 598 -7.38 -5.85 5.78
C PRO A 598 -6.08 -5.04 5.89
N ARG A 599 -5.82 -4.19 4.94
CA ARG A 599 -4.70 -3.23 4.90
C ARG A 599 -5.07 -2.05 4.02
N ARG A 600 -4.43 -0.91 4.22
CA ARG A 600 -4.68 0.31 3.43
C ARG A 600 -3.41 1.11 3.18
N ALA A 601 -3.44 1.92 2.10
CA ALA A 601 -2.47 2.97 1.81
C ALA A 601 -3.25 4.24 1.41
N THR A 602 -3.97 4.79 2.38
CA THR A 602 -4.89 5.92 2.21
C THR A 602 -4.45 7.11 3.05
N GLY A 603 -3.17 7.42 2.95
CA GLY A 603 -2.51 8.44 3.73
C GLY A 603 -1.87 7.91 5.03
N PRO A 604 -1.50 8.81 5.95
CA PRO A 604 -1.04 8.51 7.29
C PRO A 604 -2.00 7.61 8.07
N ASP A 605 -1.48 6.79 8.97
CA ASP A 605 -2.32 5.95 9.81
C ASP A 605 -2.96 6.74 10.95
N LEU A 606 -4.22 7.11 10.79
CA LEU A 606 -4.95 7.85 11.81
C LEU A 606 -5.08 7.08 13.14
N LEU A 607 -4.96 5.74 13.14
CA LEU A 607 -5.00 4.96 14.38
C LEU A 607 -3.88 5.39 15.33
N ALA A 608 -2.73 5.80 14.82
CA ALA A 608 -1.59 6.27 15.61
C ALA A 608 -1.87 7.56 16.41
N LEU A 609 -2.94 8.28 16.10
CA LEU A 609 -3.40 9.41 16.91
C LEU A 609 -4.13 8.97 18.18
N PHE A 610 -4.60 7.73 18.24
CA PHE A 610 -5.43 7.20 19.32
C PHE A 610 -4.74 6.07 20.10
N ALA A 611 -4.11 5.14 19.38
CA ALA A 611 -3.45 3.99 19.98
C ALA A 611 -2.17 4.40 20.73
N GLY A 612 -2.00 3.91 21.95
CA GLY A 612 -0.83 4.19 22.79
C GLY A 612 -0.71 5.63 23.30
N THR A 613 -1.65 6.51 22.99
CA THR A 613 -1.59 7.94 23.37
C THR A 613 -2.28 8.27 24.70
N HIS A 614 -2.83 7.26 25.38
CA HIS A 614 -3.55 7.42 26.65
C HIS A 614 -4.65 8.49 26.61
N GLY A 615 -5.36 8.60 25.47
CA GLY A 615 -6.47 9.54 25.30
C GLY A 615 -6.06 11.02 25.16
N GLN A 616 -4.76 11.33 25.00
CA GLN A 616 -4.26 12.73 24.94
C GLN A 616 -4.72 13.49 23.69
N ILE A 617 -5.14 12.79 22.63
CA ILE A 617 -5.61 13.40 21.37
C ILE A 617 -7.12 13.23 21.22
N GLY A 618 -7.65 12.03 21.50
CA GLY A 618 -9.06 11.72 21.32
C GLY A 618 -9.42 10.32 21.79
N VAL A 619 -10.62 9.88 21.46
CA VAL A 619 -11.18 8.60 21.93
C VAL A 619 -11.74 7.81 20.76
N VAL A 620 -11.50 6.50 20.74
CA VAL A 620 -12.14 5.55 19.84
C VAL A 620 -13.52 5.20 20.37
N GLU A 621 -14.54 5.33 19.53
CA GLU A 621 -15.95 5.06 19.90
C GLU A 621 -16.40 3.67 19.43
N ARG A 622 -15.94 3.24 18.25
CA ARG A 622 -16.18 1.90 17.69
C ARG A 622 -14.90 1.42 17.00
N VAL A 623 -14.72 0.10 16.97
CA VAL A 623 -13.55 -0.49 16.30
C VAL A 623 -13.90 -1.82 15.65
N THR A 624 -13.36 -2.08 14.48
CA THR A 624 -13.38 -3.42 13.85
C THR A 624 -12.06 -4.11 14.18
N LEU A 625 -12.14 -5.12 15.04
CA LEU A 625 -11.01 -5.92 15.50
C LEU A 625 -10.86 -7.18 14.66
N ALA A 626 -9.63 -7.53 14.31
CA ALA A 626 -9.30 -8.86 13.82
C ALA A 626 -9.37 -9.85 15.00
N VAL A 627 -10.10 -10.95 14.79
CA VAL A 627 -10.28 -12.04 15.75
C VAL A 627 -9.70 -13.34 15.18
N GLN A 628 -9.60 -14.37 16.00
CA GLN A 628 -9.09 -15.67 15.58
C GLN A 628 -10.01 -16.79 16.01
N GLN A 629 -9.97 -17.92 15.33
CA GLN A 629 -10.64 -19.14 15.78
C GLN A 629 -9.98 -19.65 17.06
N ARG A 630 -10.76 -20.12 18.02
CA ARG A 630 -10.24 -20.76 19.23
C ARG A 630 -9.47 -22.04 18.86
N GLY A 631 -8.27 -22.17 19.42
CA GLY A 631 -7.41 -23.31 19.11
C GLY A 631 -6.75 -23.24 17.73
N ALA A 632 -6.85 -22.12 17.03
CA ALA A 632 -6.10 -21.92 15.78
C ALA A 632 -4.59 -22.09 16.07
N PRO A 633 -3.87 -22.80 15.17
CA PRO A 633 -2.43 -22.94 15.30
C PRO A 633 -1.77 -21.56 15.26
N GLU A 634 -0.83 -21.34 16.16
CA GLU A 634 -0.06 -20.11 16.12
C GLU A 634 0.87 -20.12 14.89
N PRO A 635 0.92 -19.03 14.12
CA PRO A 635 1.87 -18.93 13.03
C PRO A 635 3.30 -18.99 13.60
N ARG A 636 4.19 -19.63 12.87
CA ARG A 636 5.61 -19.61 13.21
C ARG A 636 6.13 -18.19 13.08
N VAL A 637 6.68 -17.69 14.15
CA VAL A 637 7.16 -16.32 14.23
C VAL A 637 8.65 -16.34 14.55
N GLU A 638 9.42 -15.58 13.79
CA GLU A 638 10.84 -15.36 14.11
C GLU A 638 10.94 -14.39 15.28
N PRO A 639 11.67 -14.74 16.36
CA PRO A 639 11.85 -13.84 17.47
C PRO A 639 12.56 -12.56 17.00
N PHE A 640 11.99 -11.43 17.34
CA PHE A 640 12.57 -10.12 17.04
C PHE A 640 12.66 -9.31 18.33
N VAL A 641 13.88 -9.14 18.82
CA VAL A 641 14.14 -8.35 20.03
C VAL A 641 14.47 -6.92 19.60
N TRP A 642 13.54 -6.02 19.87
CA TRP A 642 13.69 -4.60 19.65
C TRP A 642 13.08 -3.85 20.84
N ASP A 643 13.84 -2.91 21.44
CA ASP A 643 13.28 -2.04 22.46
C ASP A 643 12.27 -1.09 21.80
N ARG A 644 11.01 -1.29 22.10
CA ARG A 644 9.88 -0.61 21.44
C ARG A 644 9.35 0.58 22.19
N ASP A 645 9.70 0.69 23.46
CA ASP A 645 9.18 1.73 24.32
C ASP A 645 10.29 2.56 25.00
N PRO A 646 11.39 2.92 24.26
CA PRO A 646 12.35 3.85 24.81
C PRO A 646 11.66 5.18 25.09
N PRO A 647 12.12 6.00 26.05
CA PRO A 647 11.56 7.32 26.29
C PRO A 647 11.61 8.16 25.02
N LEU A 648 10.57 9.00 24.81
CA LEU A 648 10.57 9.94 23.69
C LEU A 648 11.81 10.83 23.76
N ASN A 649 12.51 10.97 22.64
CA ASN A 649 13.55 11.98 22.52
C ASN A 649 12.95 13.40 22.40
N ASP A 650 13.78 14.43 22.46
CA ASP A 650 13.30 15.82 22.43
C ASP A 650 12.61 16.19 21.12
N GLY A 651 13.09 15.64 19.99
CA GLY A 651 12.47 15.82 18.68
C GLY A 651 11.08 15.20 18.61
N GLU A 652 10.94 13.94 19.05
CA GLU A 652 9.64 13.24 19.12
C GLU A 652 8.66 13.96 20.04
N ARG A 653 9.12 14.44 21.22
CA ARG A 653 8.28 15.22 22.14
C ARG A 653 7.75 16.48 21.46
N ARG A 654 8.63 17.24 20.78
CA ARG A 654 8.21 18.44 20.04
C ARG A 654 7.23 18.12 18.91
N ALA A 655 7.53 17.12 18.09
CA ALA A 655 6.66 16.72 16.98
C ALA A 655 5.29 16.26 17.46
N PHE A 656 5.24 15.47 18.53
CA PHE A 656 3.97 15.05 19.15
C PHE A 656 3.19 16.24 19.73
N GLU A 657 3.85 17.17 20.40
CA GLU A 657 3.19 18.35 20.97
C GLU A 657 2.62 19.26 19.86
N LEU A 658 3.33 19.42 18.74
CA LEU A 658 2.82 20.14 17.56
C LEU A 658 1.55 19.47 17.01
N ALA A 659 1.57 18.15 16.85
CA ALA A 659 0.39 17.38 16.42
C ALA A 659 -0.76 17.54 17.41
N ARG A 660 -0.50 17.38 18.71
CA ARG A 660 -1.50 17.50 19.79
C ARG A 660 -2.14 18.89 19.83
N ARG A 661 -1.37 19.96 19.65
CA ARG A 661 -1.90 21.34 19.60
C ARG A 661 -2.76 21.55 18.37
N ALA A 662 -2.32 21.09 17.20
CA ALA A 662 -3.06 21.24 15.95
C ALA A 662 -4.40 20.48 15.96
N LEU A 663 -4.47 19.36 16.69
CA LEU A 663 -5.66 18.50 16.80
C LEU A 663 -6.62 18.91 17.93
N ARG A 664 -6.29 19.92 18.77
CA ARG A 664 -7.24 20.45 19.76
C ARG A 664 -8.42 21.15 19.07
N PRO A 665 -9.61 21.16 19.72
CA PRO A 665 -10.69 22.03 19.24
C PRO A 665 -10.17 23.46 19.17
N ALA A 666 -10.52 24.19 18.10
CA ALA A 666 -10.35 25.63 18.12
C ALA A 666 -11.07 26.16 19.37
N SER A 667 -10.34 26.78 20.30
CA SER A 667 -10.98 27.50 21.40
C SER A 667 -12.00 28.42 20.77
N ARG A 668 -13.28 28.32 21.12
CA ARG A 668 -14.22 29.42 20.82
C ARG A 668 -13.54 30.65 21.33
N ALA A 669 -13.12 31.51 20.41
CA ALA A 669 -12.76 32.86 20.79
C ALA A 669 -13.95 33.35 21.59
N ALA A 670 -13.68 33.73 22.83
CA ALA A 670 -14.71 34.34 23.69
C ALA A 670 -15.32 35.49 22.88
N GLU A 671 -16.60 35.30 22.48
CA GLU A 671 -17.44 36.40 22.11
C GLU A 671 -17.59 37.38 23.29
#